data_0cd43841051c9afa9a400b1d0af923f1
#
_entry.id   0cd43841051c9afa9a400b1d0af923f1
#
_cell.length_a   1.000
_cell.length_b   1.000
_cell.length_c   1.000
_cell.angle_alpha   90.00
_cell.angle_beta   90.00
_cell.angle_gamma   90.00
#
_symmetry.space_group_name_H-M   'P 1'
#
loop_
_entity.id
_entity.type
_entity.pdbx_description
1 polymer ?
#
loop_
_entity_poly.entity_id
_entity_poly.type
_entity_poly.pdbx_seq_one_letter_code
_entity_poly.pdbx_strand_id
1 'polypeptide(L)'
;YYAQRARIAELFGYRVWSADFFPLLMQQAALIARRDVTPGFIVAELMAYLNKHKIVRPGYATLQRLISEALVAERRRLGNLLAEVLDATAKDALAELLVRDETLSALAALKQDAKDFGWRQMAQERKKRTILEPLYQMAKTLLPKLSISKQNIHYYASLANFYTVYDLRRLKPAQTHLYLLCYAWQRYRQLTDNLVDALGYHMKQLEEEGKARANKHFLAAQGRHHQETPQVGRLLLLYVDDTVADTTPFGEVRQRAFKIMPKDTLQSTGERLSVKRASKLALRWQVVDELAGRIRRHLRPLYGVLDFSGVVPDNPWLIALAQVKRVFGKQQRLSHRPLAEYPQATLPQRLRPYLLTFDEDGEPTGVQADRYEFWLYRQLRKRLKSGEIYLDDSLQHRCFTDELVSLDEKADVLSAMDIPWLRQPIGTQLDALTVELHQQWLAFNRELRQGKLKHLDYDSETQNLTWRRPKADPDVARQGHFYEQLAFCDIADVFRFVNAQCPFLSALTPLQPRYAKQDADADSLMAVIIAQAMNHGNLVMARTSDIPYHVLEATYQQYLRQASLQAANDRISNGIAELLIFPHYSFDLDALYGSVDGQKFGVERPTVKARHSRKYFGRGKGVVAYTLLCNHVPLQGWLIGAHEFEAHHVFDIGYRNTSDIVPTVITGDMHSVNKANFAILHGFGRRFEPRFTDLEAQLKQLYCADDPALYEKCLVRPIGQIDRQAIVNEKAHIDQIVATLGL
;
A
#
# COMPACT_ATOMS: atom_id res chain seq x y z
N TYR A 1 5.64 29.34 43.02
CA TYR A 1 5.22 28.49 41.92
C TYR A 1 3.81 27.89 42.13
N TYR A 2 3.58 27.13 43.22
CA TYR A 2 2.28 26.47 43.46
C TYR A 2 1.14 27.46 43.64
N ALA A 3 1.34 28.56 44.38
CA ALA A 3 0.33 29.60 44.57
C ALA A 3 0.00 30.32 43.25
N GLN A 4 0.97 30.62 42.44
CA GLN A 4 0.75 31.23 41.12
C GLN A 4 0.01 30.27 40.16
N ARG A 5 0.37 28.97 40.16
CA ARG A 5 -0.35 27.96 39.39
C ARG A 5 -1.81 27.82 39.80
N ALA A 6 -2.08 27.85 41.09
CA ALA A 6 -3.46 27.81 41.62
C ALA A 6 -4.26 29.03 41.17
N ARG A 7 -3.67 30.23 41.23
CA ARG A 7 -4.32 31.47 40.80
C ARG A 7 -4.59 31.51 39.30
N ILE A 8 -3.65 31.01 38.49
CA ILE A 8 -3.84 30.90 37.04
C ILE A 8 -4.98 29.88 36.73
N ALA A 9 -4.98 28.74 37.41
CA ALA A 9 -6.03 27.75 37.24
C ALA A 9 -7.41 28.31 37.54
N GLU A 10 -7.53 29.07 38.63
CA GLU A 10 -8.77 29.73 39.02
C GLU A 10 -9.24 30.77 38.00
N LEU A 11 -8.33 31.59 37.47
CA LEU A 11 -8.62 32.57 36.42
C LEU A 11 -9.20 31.92 35.13
N PHE A 12 -8.78 30.73 34.79
CA PHE A 12 -9.30 29.99 33.65
C PHE A 12 -10.42 29.00 34.00
N GLY A 13 -10.89 29.02 35.23
CA GLY A 13 -11.97 28.15 35.73
C GLY A 13 -11.57 26.67 35.85
N TYR A 14 -10.26 26.39 36.04
CA TYR A 14 -9.75 25.02 36.25
C TYR A 14 -9.74 24.68 37.74
N ARG A 15 -10.15 23.47 38.07
CA ARG A 15 -10.03 22.90 39.41
C ARG A 15 -8.60 22.46 39.68
N VAL A 16 -7.99 22.92 40.75
CA VAL A 16 -6.63 22.50 41.12
C VAL A 16 -6.60 21.03 41.44
N TRP A 17 -5.55 20.35 41.00
CA TRP A 17 -5.35 18.94 41.28
C TRP A 17 -5.34 18.65 42.79
N SER A 18 -6.16 17.70 43.23
CA SER A 18 -6.13 17.10 44.56
C SER A 18 -6.13 15.58 44.48
N ALA A 19 -5.76 14.90 45.57
CA ALA A 19 -5.77 13.45 45.64
C ALA A 19 -7.17 12.84 45.45
N ASP A 20 -8.22 13.61 45.71
CA ASP A 20 -9.62 13.17 45.58
C ASP A 20 -10.00 12.87 44.11
N PHE A 21 -9.29 13.44 43.14
CA PHE A 21 -9.50 13.13 41.73
C PHE A 21 -8.87 11.78 41.29
N PHE A 22 -7.99 11.19 42.13
CA PHE A 22 -7.28 9.98 41.75
C PHE A 22 -8.21 8.79 41.46
N PRO A 23 -9.24 8.47 42.29
CA PRO A 23 -10.17 7.37 41.99
C PRO A 23 -10.95 7.59 40.69
N LEU A 24 -11.39 8.81 40.42
CA LEU A 24 -12.11 9.18 39.21
C LEU A 24 -11.21 8.96 37.96
N LEU A 25 -9.97 9.46 38.01
CA LEU A 25 -9.03 9.29 36.91
C LEU A 25 -8.60 7.84 36.71
N MET A 26 -8.51 7.05 37.78
CA MET A 26 -8.27 5.60 37.68
C MET A 26 -9.41 4.90 36.95
N GLN A 27 -10.66 5.25 37.28
CA GLN A 27 -11.81 4.70 36.57
C GLN A 27 -11.79 5.05 35.09
N GLN A 28 -11.50 6.31 34.75
CA GLN A 28 -11.37 6.76 33.37
C GLN A 28 -10.20 6.07 32.64
N ALA A 29 -9.02 6.00 33.28
CA ALA A 29 -7.87 5.30 32.71
C ALA A 29 -8.14 3.81 32.44
N ALA A 30 -8.89 3.15 33.32
CA ALA A 30 -9.32 1.77 33.12
C ALA A 30 -10.29 1.60 31.94
N LEU A 31 -11.23 2.54 31.75
CA LEU A 31 -12.14 2.57 30.61
C LEU A 31 -11.38 2.80 29.29
N ILE A 32 -10.44 3.74 29.30
CA ILE A 32 -9.57 4.04 28.14
C ILE A 32 -8.72 2.81 27.80
N ALA A 33 -8.12 2.14 28.81
CA ALA A 33 -7.29 0.95 28.61
C ALA A 33 -8.08 -0.23 28.02
N ARG A 34 -9.40 -0.31 28.19
CA ARG A 34 -10.23 -1.31 27.48
C ARG A 34 -10.27 -1.09 25.96
N ARG A 35 -10.17 0.17 25.53
CA ARG A 35 -10.16 0.54 24.12
C ARG A 35 -8.77 0.33 23.52
N ASP A 36 -7.74 0.88 24.18
CA ASP A 36 -6.34 0.73 23.77
C ASP A 36 -5.42 0.81 25.00
N VAL A 37 -4.62 -0.23 25.20
CA VAL A 37 -3.62 -0.31 26.30
C VAL A 37 -2.30 0.39 25.96
N THR A 38 -2.19 1.06 24.83
CA THR A 38 -0.97 1.80 24.46
C THR A 38 -0.78 2.98 25.42
N PRO A 39 0.34 3.10 26.14
CA PRO A 39 0.52 4.17 27.13
C PRO A 39 0.31 5.58 26.56
N GLY A 40 0.77 5.84 25.34
CA GLY A 40 0.59 7.12 24.64
C GLY A 40 -0.87 7.47 24.43
N PHE A 41 -1.69 6.50 24.01
CA PHE A 41 -3.13 6.67 23.84
C PHE A 41 -3.82 7.00 25.18
N ILE A 42 -3.50 6.25 26.23
CA ILE A 42 -4.07 6.50 27.57
C ILE A 42 -3.71 7.91 28.05
N VAL A 43 -2.50 8.38 27.83
CA VAL A 43 -2.08 9.76 28.16
C VAL A 43 -2.92 10.77 27.39
N ALA A 44 -3.01 10.64 26.08
CA ALA A 44 -3.74 11.59 25.23
C ALA A 44 -5.21 11.70 25.63
N GLU A 45 -5.89 10.58 25.82
CA GLU A 45 -7.29 10.54 26.24
C GLU A 45 -7.50 11.08 27.65
N LEU A 46 -6.59 10.78 28.60
CA LEU A 46 -6.63 11.37 29.93
C LEU A 46 -6.41 12.90 29.90
N MET A 47 -5.53 13.39 29.04
CA MET A 47 -5.33 14.84 28.85
C MET A 47 -6.59 15.50 28.28
N ALA A 48 -7.22 14.90 27.28
CA ALA A 48 -8.48 15.37 26.72
C ALA A 48 -9.59 15.40 27.79
N TYR A 49 -9.70 14.34 28.60
CA TYR A 49 -10.63 14.26 29.69
C TYR A 49 -10.40 15.37 30.74
N LEU A 50 -9.14 15.56 31.17
CA LEU A 50 -8.77 16.61 32.13
C LEU A 50 -9.12 18.01 31.61
N ASN A 51 -8.85 18.30 30.35
CA ASN A 51 -9.18 19.58 29.71
C ASN A 51 -10.70 19.78 29.63
N LYS A 52 -11.43 18.77 29.18
CA LYS A 52 -12.92 18.82 29.11
C LYS A 52 -13.56 19.11 30.44
N HIS A 53 -13.04 18.52 31.51
CA HIS A 53 -13.57 18.70 32.87
C HIS A 53 -12.90 19.83 33.65
N LYS A 54 -12.05 20.61 32.99
CA LYS A 54 -11.30 21.73 33.60
C LYS A 54 -10.56 21.32 34.87
N ILE A 55 -9.83 20.22 34.83
CA ILE A 55 -8.99 19.75 35.93
C ILE A 55 -7.54 20.00 35.58
N VAL A 56 -6.79 20.64 36.47
CA VAL A 56 -5.35 20.87 36.28
C VAL A 56 -4.62 19.54 36.25
N ARG A 57 -3.75 19.38 35.26
CA ARG A 57 -2.95 18.17 35.07
C ARG A 57 -2.18 17.76 36.34
N PRO A 58 -2.28 16.51 36.80
CA PRO A 58 -1.47 15.99 37.90
C PRO A 58 0.02 15.96 37.53
N GLY A 59 0.89 15.76 38.49
CA GLY A 59 2.31 15.59 38.29
C GLY A 59 2.63 14.33 37.49
N TYR A 60 3.79 14.31 36.85
CA TYR A 60 4.23 13.20 35.98
C TYR A 60 4.21 11.84 36.70
N ALA A 61 4.72 11.77 37.93
CA ALA A 61 4.71 10.53 38.72
C ALA A 61 3.29 9.98 38.97
N THR A 62 2.30 10.87 39.18
CA THR A 62 0.90 10.50 39.38
C THR A 62 0.31 9.94 38.05
N LEU A 63 0.59 10.60 36.92
CA LEU A 63 0.16 10.11 35.62
C LEU A 63 0.78 8.75 35.29
N GLN A 64 2.06 8.59 35.53
CA GLN A 64 2.75 7.31 35.32
C GLN A 64 2.14 6.20 36.17
N ARG A 65 1.79 6.50 37.44
CA ARG A 65 1.13 5.55 38.31
C ARG A 65 -0.26 5.18 37.81
N LEU A 66 -1.08 6.15 37.43
CA LEU A 66 -2.42 5.93 36.86
C LEU A 66 -2.37 5.00 35.65
N ILE A 67 -1.48 5.28 34.70
CA ILE A 67 -1.31 4.48 33.51
C ILE A 67 -0.86 3.07 33.84
N SER A 68 0.17 2.93 34.69
CA SER A 68 0.70 1.62 35.07
C SER A 68 -0.35 0.75 35.78
N GLU A 69 -1.14 1.35 36.67
CA GLU A 69 -2.21 0.64 37.37
C GLU A 69 -3.35 0.25 36.42
N ALA A 70 -3.74 1.14 35.49
CA ALA A 70 -4.74 0.83 34.47
C ALA A 70 -4.33 -0.33 33.57
N LEU A 71 -3.07 -0.34 33.11
CA LEU A 71 -2.52 -1.43 32.29
C LEU A 71 -2.51 -2.76 33.05
N VAL A 72 -2.12 -2.74 34.34
CA VAL A 72 -2.12 -3.95 35.17
C VAL A 72 -3.54 -4.44 35.44
N ALA A 73 -4.48 -3.52 35.69
CA ALA A 73 -5.88 -3.83 35.93
C ALA A 73 -6.52 -4.50 34.71
N GLU A 74 -6.36 -3.91 33.52
CA GLU A 74 -6.92 -4.49 32.29
C GLU A 74 -6.33 -5.85 31.95
N ARG A 75 -5.00 -6.02 32.08
CA ARG A 75 -4.34 -7.31 31.88
C ARG A 75 -4.85 -8.36 32.86
N ARG A 76 -5.07 -7.99 34.11
CA ARG A 76 -5.62 -8.90 35.14
C ARG A 76 -7.06 -9.25 34.81
N ARG A 77 -7.88 -8.29 34.43
CA ARG A 77 -9.29 -8.51 34.01
C ARG A 77 -9.37 -9.53 32.87
N LEU A 78 -8.62 -9.30 31.79
CA LEU A 78 -8.60 -10.19 30.64
C LEU A 78 -8.03 -11.58 30.98
N GLY A 79 -6.99 -11.63 31.82
CA GLY A 79 -6.40 -12.90 32.27
C GLY A 79 -7.36 -13.73 33.12
N ASN A 80 -8.13 -13.11 33.99
CA ASN A 80 -9.15 -13.78 34.81
C ASN A 80 -10.28 -14.32 33.94
N LEU A 81 -10.85 -13.47 33.06
CA LEU A 81 -11.90 -13.89 32.12
C LEU A 81 -11.43 -15.06 31.24
N LEU A 82 -10.20 -15.00 30.76
CA LEU A 82 -9.64 -16.05 29.93
C LEU A 82 -9.47 -17.37 30.76
N ALA A 83 -9.05 -17.26 32.01
CA ALA A 83 -8.88 -18.43 32.87
C ALA A 83 -10.21 -19.19 33.14
N GLU A 84 -11.34 -18.46 33.13
CA GLU A 84 -12.69 -19.02 33.28
C GLU A 84 -13.18 -19.76 32.05
N VAL A 85 -12.77 -19.34 30.83
CA VAL A 85 -13.25 -19.88 29.56
C VAL A 85 -12.30 -20.89 28.91
N LEU A 86 -11.03 -20.96 29.37
CA LEU A 86 -10.05 -21.93 28.87
C LEU A 86 -10.19 -23.28 29.58
N ASP A 87 -10.48 -24.31 28.81
CA ASP A 87 -10.42 -25.71 29.28
C ASP A 87 -8.97 -26.25 29.36
N ALA A 88 -8.80 -27.45 29.86
CA ALA A 88 -7.50 -28.07 30.00
C ALA A 88 -6.82 -28.30 28.66
N THR A 89 -7.58 -28.75 27.64
CA THR A 89 -7.09 -29.03 26.28
C THR A 89 -6.55 -27.76 25.60
N ALA A 90 -7.27 -26.66 25.81
CA ALA A 90 -6.84 -25.35 25.27
C ALA A 90 -5.55 -24.85 25.95
N LYS A 91 -5.42 -25.03 27.26
CA LYS A 91 -4.18 -24.70 28.00
C LYS A 91 -3.00 -25.53 27.52
N ASP A 92 -3.17 -26.83 27.33
CA ASP A 92 -2.13 -27.74 26.85
C ASP A 92 -1.70 -27.35 25.42
N ALA A 93 -2.63 -27.08 24.52
CA ALA A 93 -2.35 -26.64 23.15
C ALA A 93 -1.55 -25.32 23.10
N LEU A 94 -1.85 -24.36 23.99
CA LEU A 94 -1.07 -23.12 24.09
C LEU A 94 0.31 -23.37 24.71
N ALA A 95 0.42 -24.28 25.70
CA ALA A 95 1.68 -24.64 26.33
C ALA A 95 2.62 -25.36 25.36
N GLU A 96 2.08 -26.16 24.44
CA GLU A 96 2.85 -26.89 23.41
C GLU A 96 3.64 -25.93 22.51
N LEU A 97 3.15 -24.73 22.24
CA LEU A 97 3.91 -23.70 21.51
C LEU A 97 5.23 -23.33 22.20
N LEU A 98 5.30 -23.47 23.51
CA LEU A 98 6.48 -23.14 24.30
C LEU A 98 7.42 -24.32 24.51
N VAL A 99 7.04 -25.55 24.13
CA VAL A 99 7.90 -26.72 24.22
C VAL A 99 9.07 -26.53 23.25
N ARG A 100 10.26 -26.89 23.71
CA ARG A 100 11.50 -26.87 22.93
C ARG A 100 11.76 -28.24 22.36
N ASP A 101 11.75 -28.35 21.06
CA ASP A 101 12.29 -29.48 20.34
C ASP A 101 13.81 -29.32 20.19
N GLU A 102 14.54 -30.33 19.73
CA GLU A 102 16.02 -30.41 19.76
C GLU A 102 16.76 -29.15 19.26
N THR A 103 16.15 -28.34 18.43
CA THR A 103 16.78 -27.13 17.82
C THR A 103 16.07 -25.81 18.07
N LEU A 104 14.74 -25.75 17.95
CA LEU A 104 13.96 -24.52 18.06
C LEU A 104 12.57 -24.82 18.65
N SER A 105 12.04 -23.92 19.50
CA SER A 105 10.64 -24.03 19.92
C SER A 105 9.69 -23.78 18.75
N ALA A 106 8.50 -24.38 18.77
CA ALA A 106 7.47 -24.17 17.78
C ALA A 106 7.14 -22.68 17.61
N LEU A 107 7.04 -21.93 18.71
CA LEU A 107 6.81 -20.49 18.70
C LEU A 107 7.94 -19.73 17.99
N ALA A 108 9.19 -20.07 18.20
CA ALA A 108 10.32 -19.40 17.55
C ALA A 108 10.31 -19.60 16.03
N ALA A 109 9.95 -20.80 15.57
CA ALA A 109 9.77 -21.09 14.15
C ALA A 109 8.59 -20.31 13.54
N LEU A 110 7.47 -20.18 14.27
CA LEU A 110 6.30 -19.42 13.84
C LEU A 110 6.55 -17.90 13.73
N LYS A 111 7.45 -17.35 14.55
CA LYS A 111 7.84 -15.92 14.53
C LYS A 111 8.69 -15.54 13.32
N GLN A 112 9.39 -16.49 12.71
CA GLN A 112 10.23 -16.18 11.55
C GLN A 112 9.37 -15.72 10.38
N ASP A 113 9.72 -14.60 9.76
CA ASP A 113 9.07 -14.13 8.55
C ASP A 113 9.66 -14.79 7.30
N ALA A 114 8.81 -14.93 6.27
CA ALA A 114 9.27 -15.39 4.98
C ALA A 114 10.26 -14.36 4.38
N LYS A 115 11.34 -14.86 3.77
CA LYS A 115 12.35 -14.01 3.13
C LYS A 115 11.89 -13.48 1.77
N ASP A 116 11.03 -14.23 1.08
CA ASP A 116 10.49 -13.89 -0.23
C ASP A 116 9.22 -14.70 -0.53
N PHE A 117 8.63 -14.49 -1.71
CA PHE A 117 7.50 -15.28 -2.20
C PHE A 117 7.91 -16.55 -2.97
N GLY A 118 9.16 -17.00 -2.84
CA GLY A 118 9.61 -18.24 -3.45
C GLY A 118 8.81 -19.45 -2.96
N TRP A 119 8.66 -20.46 -3.81
CA TRP A 119 7.81 -21.62 -3.52
C TRP A 119 8.17 -22.35 -2.21
N ARG A 120 9.47 -22.41 -1.86
CA ARG A 120 9.95 -23.04 -0.60
C ARG A 120 9.50 -22.23 0.61
N GLN A 121 9.62 -20.91 0.56
CA GLN A 121 9.19 -20.01 1.64
C GLN A 121 7.68 -20.08 1.82
N MET A 122 6.93 -20.06 0.72
CA MET A 122 5.47 -20.17 0.78
C MET A 122 4.97 -21.54 1.24
N ALA A 123 5.71 -22.60 0.98
CA ALA A 123 5.43 -23.91 1.56
C ALA A 123 5.62 -23.90 3.10
N GLN A 124 6.63 -23.19 3.60
CA GLN A 124 6.82 -22.99 5.03
C GLN A 124 5.70 -22.14 5.65
N GLU A 125 5.31 -21.04 5.00
CA GLU A 125 4.20 -20.21 5.48
C GLU A 125 2.88 -20.99 5.56
N ARG A 126 2.58 -21.83 4.57
CA ARG A 126 1.44 -22.74 4.61
C ARG A 126 1.52 -23.72 5.79
N LYS A 127 2.70 -24.32 6.02
CA LYS A 127 2.90 -25.25 7.16
C LYS A 127 2.67 -24.54 8.49
N LYS A 128 3.21 -23.32 8.66
CA LYS A 128 2.97 -22.49 9.86
C LYS A 128 1.49 -22.19 10.05
N ARG A 129 0.78 -21.84 8.97
CA ARG A 129 -0.66 -21.58 9.01
C ARG A 129 -1.42 -22.82 9.47
N THR A 130 -1.10 -24.01 8.95
CA THR A 130 -1.72 -25.26 9.36
C THR A 130 -1.47 -25.57 10.85
N ILE A 131 -0.25 -25.30 11.35
CA ILE A 131 0.07 -25.48 12.78
C ILE A 131 -0.78 -24.53 13.66
N LEU A 132 -1.00 -23.30 13.21
CA LEU A 132 -1.77 -22.31 13.96
C LEU A 132 -3.29 -22.44 13.81
N GLU A 133 -3.78 -23.21 12.84
CA GLU A 133 -5.22 -23.35 12.54
C GLU A 133 -6.07 -23.69 13.78
N PRO A 134 -5.75 -24.75 14.58
CA PRO A 134 -6.55 -25.10 15.74
C PRO A 134 -6.59 -23.96 16.79
N LEU A 135 -5.44 -23.32 17.03
CA LEU A 135 -5.32 -22.21 17.97
C LEU A 135 -6.04 -20.96 17.46
N TYR A 136 -6.05 -20.72 16.17
CA TYR A 136 -6.78 -19.66 15.54
C TYR A 136 -8.29 -19.83 15.69
N GLN A 137 -8.82 -21.03 15.45
CA GLN A 137 -10.24 -21.34 15.63
C GLN A 137 -10.66 -21.18 17.10
N MET A 138 -9.81 -21.60 18.02
CA MET A 138 -9.99 -21.33 19.44
C MET A 138 -10.02 -19.84 19.73
N ALA A 139 -9.05 -19.08 19.22
CA ALA A 139 -8.99 -17.62 19.40
C ALA A 139 -10.22 -16.90 18.81
N LYS A 140 -10.69 -17.32 17.63
CA LYS A 140 -11.89 -16.82 16.97
C LYS A 140 -13.15 -16.97 17.83
N THR A 141 -13.21 -18.04 18.61
CA THR A 141 -14.33 -18.34 19.52
C THR A 141 -14.21 -17.63 20.86
N LEU A 142 -12.99 -17.53 21.42
CA LEU A 142 -12.77 -17.04 22.79
C LEU A 142 -12.57 -15.53 22.88
N LEU A 143 -11.84 -14.90 21.96
CA LEU A 143 -11.55 -13.47 22.04
C LEU A 143 -12.80 -12.57 22.08
N PRO A 144 -13.88 -12.83 21.33
CA PRO A 144 -15.12 -12.07 21.47
C PRO A 144 -15.73 -12.14 22.88
N LYS A 145 -15.63 -13.29 23.57
CA LYS A 145 -16.14 -13.47 24.93
C LYS A 145 -15.39 -12.65 25.97
N LEU A 146 -14.16 -12.25 25.69
CA LEU A 146 -13.34 -11.40 26.56
C LEU A 146 -13.69 -9.93 26.45
N SER A 147 -14.51 -9.52 25.48
CA SER A 147 -14.77 -8.11 25.15
C SER A 147 -13.45 -7.32 25.03
N ILE A 148 -12.51 -7.86 24.29
CA ILE A 148 -11.19 -7.27 24.04
C ILE A 148 -11.20 -6.51 22.70
N SER A 149 -10.65 -5.29 22.69
CA SER A 149 -10.56 -4.47 21.48
C SER A 149 -9.56 -5.04 20.47
N LYS A 150 -9.72 -4.69 19.17
CA LYS A 150 -8.77 -5.05 18.10
C LYS A 150 -7.36 -4.52 18.42
N GLN A 151 -7.26 -3.32 18.97
CA GLN A 151 -5.99 -2.68 19.37
C GLN A 151 -5.30 -3.47 20.48
N ASN A 152 -6.05 -3.89 21.49
CA ASN A 152 -5.52 -4.69 22.60
C ASN A 152 -5.08 -6.09 22.13
N ILE A 153 -5.80 -6.73 21.21
CA ILE A 153 -5.35 -7.99 20.59
C ILE A 153 -4.01 -7.77 19.90
N HIS A 154 -3.88 -6.72 19.10
CA HIS A 154 -2.63 -6.39 18.40
C HIS A 154 -1.49 -6.14 19.39
N TYR A 155 -1.74 -5.37 20.44
CA TYR A 155 -0.75 -5.07 21.47
C TYR A 155 -0.26 -6.36 22.18
N TYR A 156 -1.15 -7.22 22.65
CA TYR A 156 -0.75 -8.46 23.33
C TYR A 156 -0.08 -9.46 22.39
N ALA A 157 -0.50 -9.52 21.14
CA ALA A 157 0.17 -10.30 20.12
C ALA A 157 1.61 -9.80 19.86
N SER A 158 1.81 -8.48 19.85
CA SER A 158 3.15 -7.89 19.69
C SER A 158 4.07 -8.22 20.86
N LEU A 159 3.54 -8.28 22.09
CA LEU A 159 4.30 -8.74 23.26
C LEU A 159 4.71 -10.20 23.14
N ALA A 160 3.82 -11.10 22.69
CA ALA A 160 4.18 -12.49 22.44
C ALA A 160 5.27 -12.61 21.36
N ASN A 161 5.24 -11.76 20.34
CA ASN A 161 6.28 -11.71 19.30
C ASN A 161 7.63 -11.19 19.83
N PHE A 162 7.59 -10.22 20.74
CA PHE A 162 8.79 -9.61 21.33
C PHE A 162 9.48 -10.52 22.34
N TYR A 163 8.73 -11.09 23.31
CA TYR A 163 9.29 -11.94 24.36
C TYR A 163 9.88 -13.22 23.79
N THR A 164 11.01 -13.67 24.35
CA THR A 164 11.53 -15.02 24.07
C THR A 164 10.65 -16.09 24.70
N VAL A 165 10.80 -17.34 24.28
CA VAL A 165 10.09 -18.45 24.91
C VAL A 165 10.42 -18.57 26.40
N TYR A 166 11.68 -18.29 26.76
CA TYR A 166 12.14 -18.27 28.15
C TYR A 166 11.40 -17.21 28.98
N ASP A 167 11.27 -16.00 28.45
CA ASP A 167 10.55 -14.90 29.11
C ASP A 167 9.08 -15.23 29.30
N LEU A 168 8.43 -15.77 28.26
CA LEU A 168 7.01 -16.15 28.30
C LEU A 168 6.73 -17.22 29.38
N ARG A 169 7.65 -18.17 29.57
CA ARG A 169 7.53 -19.20 30.61
C ARG A 169 7.63 -18.64 32.04
N ARG A 170 8.27 -17.50 32.22
CA ARG A 170 8.42 -16.84 33.53
C ARG A 170 7.22 -15.95 33.89
N LEU A 171 6.37 -15.65 32.94
CA LEU A 171 5.14 -14.89 33.20
C LEU A 171 4.11 -15.76 33.94
N LYS A 172 3.13 -15.08 34.55
CA LYS A 172 1.97 -15.79 35.13
C LYS A 172 1.22 -16.54 34.01
N PRO A 173 0.75 -17.78 34.22
CA PRO A 173 0.10 -18.58 33.19
C PRO A 173 -1.02 -17.85 32.45
N ALA A 174 -1.89 -17.13 33.16
CA ALA A 174 -2.99 -16.38 32.55
C ALA A 174 -2.50 -15.28 31.58
N GLN A 175 -1.35 -14.66 31.85
CA GLN A 175 -0.75 -13.67 30.95
C GLN A 175 -0.16 -14.33 29.71
N THR A 176 0.55 -15.44 29.92
CA THR A 176 1.12 -16.21 28.82
C THR A 176 0.05 -16.72 27.86
N HIS A 177 -1.03 -17.28 28.40
CA HIS A 177 -2.16 -17.76 27.60
C HIS A 177 -2.82 -16.62 26.82
N LEU A 178 -3.05 -15.44 27.43
CA LEU A 178 -3.59 -14.29 26.75
C LEU A 178 -2.70 -13.85 25.59
N TYR A 179 -1.39 -13.75 25.82
CA TYR A 179 -0.46 -13.30 24.78
C TYR A 179 -0.37 -14.30 23.62
N LEU A 180 -0.30 -15.60 23.92
CA LEU A 180 -0.23 -16.65 22.92
C LEU A 180 -1.54 -16.78 22.12
N LEU A 181 -2.70 -16.60 22.76
CA LEU A 181 -3.99 -16.63 22.07
C LEU A 181 -4.13 -15.45 21.10
N CYS A 182 -3.79 -14.23 21.56
CA CYS A 182 -3.76 -13.04 20.70
C CYS A 182 -2.73 -13.18 19.55
N TYR A 183 -1.56 -13.78 19.85
CA TYR A 183 -0.54 -14.07 18.84
C TYR A 183 -1.03 -15.06 17.79
N ALA A 184 -1.66 -16.16 18.20
CA ALA A 184 -2.18 -17.17 17.27
C ALA A 184 -3.22 -16.54 16.32
N TRP A 185 -4.14 -15.72 16.85
CA TRP A 185 -5.14 -15.00 16.07
C TRP A 185 -4.53 -14.02 15.08
N GLN A 186 -3.58 -13.21 15.53
CA GLN A 186 -2.91 -12.22 14.71
C GLN A 186 -2.00 -12.86 13.65
N ARG A 187 -1.18 -13.83 14.07
CA ARG A 187 -0.18 -14.45 13.19
C ARG A 187 -0.80 -15.30 12.10
N TYR A 188 -1.85 -16.04 12.39
CA TYR A 188 -2.58 -16.81 11.39
C TYR A 188 -3.09 -15.92 10.27
N ARG A 189 -3.68 -14.78 10.60
CA ARG A 189 -4.19 -13.80 9.64
C ARG A 189 -3.07 -13.14 8.83
N GLN A 190 -1.93 -12.82 9.46
CA GLN A 190 -0.74 -12.34 8.74
C GLN A 190 -0.20 -13.38 7.75
N LEU A 191 -0.17 -14.66 8.14
CA LEU A 191 0.24 -15.75 7.25
C LEU A 191 -0.73 -15.87 6.06
N THR A 192 -2.03 -15.71 6.29
CA THR A 192 -3.04 -15.64 5.22
C THR A 192 -2.76 -14.50 4.27
N ASP A 193 -2.49 -13.28 4.76
CA ASP A 193 -2.10 -12.13 3.95
C ASP A 193 -0.87 -12.42 3.08
N ASN A 194 0.18 -13.00 3.68
CA ASN A 194 1.40 -13.38 2.94
C ASN A 194 1.11 -14.34 1.78
N LEU A 195 0.19 -15.29 1.96
CA LEU A 195 -0.21 -16.25 0.91
C LEU A 195 -1.04 -15.59 -0.18
N VAL A 196 -1.94 -14.65 0.17
CA VAL A 196 -2.74 -13.87 -0.80
C VAL A 196 -1.82 -12.95 -1.61
N ASP A 197 -0.90 -12.25 -0.95
CA ASP A 197 0.09 -11.40 -1.59
C ASP A 197 0.98 -12.18 -2.55
N ALA A 198 1.44 -13.38 -2.13
CA ALA A 198 2.21 -14.27 -2.98
C ALA A 198 1.42 -14.72 -4.21
N LEU A 199 0.13 -15.05 -4.05
CA LEU A 199 -0.76 -15.41 -5.15
C LEU A 199 -0.89 -14.25 -6.14
N GLY A 200 -1.15 -13.05 -5.65
CA GLY A 200 -1.26 -11.82 -6.43
C GLY A 200 0.04 -11.47 -7.17
N TYR A 201 1.17 -11.61 -6.48
CA TYR A 201 2.51 -11.36 -7.04
C TYR A 201 2.87 -12.33 -8.16
N HIS A 202 2.75 -13.63 -7.94
CA HIS A 202 3.05 -14.63 -8.98
C HIS A 202 2.11 -14.52 -10.17
N MET A 203 0.83 -14.22 -9.92
CA MET A 203 -0.13 -13.99 -11.00
C MET A 203 0.26 -12.79 -11.87
N LYS A 204 0.67 -11.68 -11.26
CA LYS A 204 1.16 -10.50 -11.97
C LYS A 204 2.41 -10.82 -12.81
N GLN A 205 3.38 -11.52 -12.21
CA GLN A 205 4.61 -11.90 -12.91
C GLN A 205 4.33 -12.77 -14.14
N LEU A 206 3.49 -13.79 -13.99
CA LEU A 206 3.12 -14.68 -15.10
C LEU A 206 2.38 -13.94 -16.22
N GLU A 207 1.50 -13.00 -15.84
CA GLU A 207 0.78 -12.16 -16.80
C GLU A 207 1.72 -11.23 -17.57
N GLU A 208 2.66 -10.58 -16.91
CA GLU A 208 3.64 -9.67 -17.52
C GLU A 208 4.63 -10.45 -18.43
N GLU A 209 5.10 -11.58 -17.98
CA GLU A 209 5.96 -12.47 -18.76
C GLU A 209 5.22 -12.98 -20.01
N GLY A 210 3.97 -13.40 -19.86
CA GLY A 210 3.12 -13.82 -20.96
C GLY A 210 2.94 -12.72 -22.02
N LYS A 211 2.70 -11.47 -21.57
CA LYS A 211 2.61 -10.30 -22.46
C LYS A 211 3.94 -10.04 -23.19
N ALA A 212 5.05 -10.07 -22.48
CA ALA A 212 6.38 -9.80 -23.05
C ALA A 212 6.79 -10.84 -24.09
N ARG A 213 6.60 -12.15 -23.79
CA ARG A 213 6.90 -13.24 -24.73
C ARG A 213 6.00 -13.18 -25.97
N ALA A 214 4.70 -12.99 -25.79
CA ALA A 214 3.76 -12.87 -26.90
C ALA A 214 4.09 -11.66 -27.81
N ASN A 215 4.47 -10.51 -27.23
CA ASN A 215 4.94 -9.37 -28.01
C ASN A 215 6.23 -9.68 -28.78
N LYS A 216 7.19 -10.38 -28.17
CA LYS A 216 8.42 -10.80 -28.85
C LYS A 216 8.12 -11.72 -30.03
N HIS A 217 7.25 -12.72 -29.87
CA HIS A 217 6.83 -13.62 -30.94
C HIS A 217 6.12 -12.88 -32.08
N PHE A 218 5.22 -11.94 -31.70
CA PHE A 218 4.50 -11.11 -32.67
C PHE A 218 5.44 -10.23 -33.50
N LEU A 219 6.36 -9.52 -32.88
CA LEU A 219 7.35 -8.68 -33.56
C LEU A 219 8.32 -9.50 -34.44
N ALA A 220 8.76 -10.68 -33.97
CA ALA A 220 9.59 -11.56 -34.77
C ALA A 220 8.84 -12.08 -35.99
N ALA A 221 7.55 -12.37 -35.88
CA ALA A 221 6.74 -12.78 -37.05
C ALA A 221 6.53 -11.60 -38.03
N GLN A 222 6.32 -10.37 -37.53
CA GLN A 222 6.23 -9.16 -38.35
C GLN A 222 7.55 -8.87 -39.08
N GLY A 223 8.69 -8.94 -38.39
CA GLY A 223 10.02 -8.69 -38.98
C GLY A 223 10.33 -9.65 -40.12
N ARG A 224 10.06 -10.94 -39.94
CA ARG A 224 10.23 -11.95 -41.02
C ARG A 224 9.35 -11.63 -42.23
N HIS A 225 8.10 -11.31 -42.00
CA HIS A 225 7.17 -10.93 -43.06
C HIS A 225 7.63 -9.69 -43.82
N HIS A 226 8.10 -8.67 -43.13
CA HIS A 226 8.62 -7.46 -43.78
C HIS A 226 9.84 -7.74 -44.66
N GLN A 227 10.70 -8.66 -44.26
CA GLN A 227 11.87 -9.10 -45.08
C GLN A 227 11.47 -9.95 -46.30
N GLU A 228 10.43 -10.78 -46.20
CA GLU A 228 9.98 -11.69 -47.24
C GLU A 228 9.06 -11.01 -48.27
N THR A 229 8.27 -10.02 -47.86
CA THR A 229 7.30 -9.33 -48.73
C THR A 229 7.88 -8.77 -50.02
N PRO A 230 9.07 -8.13 -50.06
CA PRO A 230 9.64 -7.62 -51.28
C PRO A 230 10.03 -8.77 -52.28
N GLN A 231 10.47 -9.90 -51.75
CA GLN A 231 10.83 -11.06 -52.61
C GLN A 231 9.59 -11.74 -53.17
N VAL A 232 8.54 -11.88 -52.35
CA VAL A 232 7.22 -12.37 -52.80
C VAL A 232 6.62 -11.44 -53.84
N GLY A 233 6.73 -10.11 -53.63
CA GLY A 233 6.32 -9.12 -54.63
C GLY A 233 7.00 -9.29 -55.97
N ARG A 234 8.33 -9.52 -56.01
CA ARG A 234 9.06 -9.79 -57.23
C ARG A 234 8.65 -11.12 -57.89
N LEU A 235 8.29 -12.12 -57.10
CA LEU A 235 7.77 -13.38 -57.64
C LEU A 235 6.39 -13.19 -58.31
N LEU A 236 5.51 -12.38 -57.76
CA LEU A 236 4.22 -12.07 -58.35
C LEU A 236 4.39 -11.26 -59.64
N LEU A 237 5.30 -10.29 -59.63
CA LEU A 237 5.62 -9.49 -60.84
C LEU A 237 6.19 -10.32 -61.97
N LEU A 238 6.84 -11.47 -61.70
CA LEU A 238 7.34 -12.38 -62.74
C LEU A 238 6.21 -12.92 -63.67
N TYR A 239 4.99 -13.06 -63.14
CA TYR A 239 3.82 -13.55 -63.88
C TYR A 239 3.12 -12.49 -64.74
N VAL A 240 3.43 -11.24 -64.54
CA VAL A 240 2.88 -10.08 -65.28
C VAL A 240 3.99 -9.33 -66.05
N ASP A 241 5.16 -9.96 -66.20
CA ASP A 241 6.32 -9.39 -66.91
C ASP A 241 6.16 -9.62 -68.41
N ASP A 242 5.84 -8.59 -69.17
CA ASP A 242 5.63 -8.63 -70.58
C ASP A 242 6.90 -9.07 -71.41
N THR A 243 8.06 -9.10 -70.76
CA THR A 243 9.31 -9.59 -71.37
C THR A 243 9.42 -11.13 -71.40
N VAL A 244 8.49 -11.82 -70.71
CA VAL A 244 8.36 -13.26 -70.67
C VAL A 244 7.25 -13.70 -71.63
N ALA A 245 7.60 -14.23 -72.80
CA ALA A 245 6.61 -14.64 -73.78
C ALA A 245 5.68 -15.74 -73.23
N ASP A 246 4.39 -15.70 -73.57
CA ASP A 246 3.38 -16.68 -73.10
C ASP A 246 3.74 -18.15 -73.55
N THR A 247 4.56 -18.30 -74.56
CA THR A 247 5.04 -19.59 -75.02
C THR A 247 6.23 -20.15 -74.24
N THR A 248 6.75 -19.39 -73.25
CA THR A 248 7.88 -19.82 -72.39
C THR A 248 7.53 -21.07 -71.58
N PRO A 249 8.29 -22.16 -71.67
CA PRO A 249 8.05 -23.37 -70.90
C PRO A 249 8.00 -23.06 -69.42
N PHE A 250 6.97 -23.56 -68.71
CA PHE A 250 6.80 -23.32 -67.27
C PHE A 250 8.01 -23.70 -66.40
N GLY A 251 8.82 -24.68 -66.88
CA GLY A 251 10.10 -25.07 -66.26
C GLY A 251 11.12 -23.92 -66.20
N GLU A 252 11.17 -23.07 -67.23
CA GLU A 252 12.04 -21.90 -67.25
C GLU A 252 11.54 -20.79 -66.38
N VAL A 253 10.21 -20.54 -66.37
CA VAL A 253 9.59 -19.58 -65.43
C VAL A 253 9.87 -19.99 -64.00
N ARG A 254 9.74 -21.29 -63.68
CA ARG A 254 10.09 -21.85 -62.39
C ARG A 254 11.57 -21.64 -62.01
N GLN A 255 12.50 -21.81 -62.96
CA GLN A 255 13.93 -21.55 -62.74
C GLN A 255 14.19 -20.05 -62.44
N ARG A 256 13.52 -19.15 -63.18
CA ARG A 256 13.58 -17.69 -62.85
C ARG A 256 13.04 -17.38 -61.47
N ALA A 257 11.91 -17.98 -61.06
CA ALA A 257 11.37 -17.85 -59.72
C ALA A 257 12.34 -18.33 -58.64
N PHE A 258 13.06 -19.45 -58.86
CA PHE A 258 14.03 -19.97 -57.90
C PHE A 258 15.31 -19.14 -57.81
N LYS A 259 15.61 -18.28 -58.79
CA LYS A 259 16.66 -17.26 -58.67
C LYS A 259 16.25 -16.09 -57.77
N ILE A 260 14.96 -15.76 -57.71
CA ILE A 260 14.43 -14.72 -56.82
C ILE A 260 14.35 -15.26 -55.37
N MET A 261 13.86 -16.50 -55.22
CA MET A 261 13.73 -17.18 -53.92
C MET A 261 14.00 -18.69 -54.10
N PRO A 262 14.95 -19.30 -53.38
CA PRO A 262 15.24 -20.73 -53.44
C PRO A 262 13.98 -21.56 -53.18
N LYS A 263 13.86 -22.73 -53.82
CA LYS A 263 12.67 -23.61 -53.81
C LYS A 263 12.16 -23.87 -52.39
N ASP A 264 13.04 -24.25 -51.45
CA ASP A 264 12.66 -24.60 -50.08
C ASP A 264 12.19 -23.38 -49.30
N THR A 265 12.81 -22.23 -49.54
CA THR A 265 12.39 -20.94 -48.95
C THR A 265 11.03 -20.52 -49.50
N LEU A 266 10.82 -20.66 -50.79
CA LEU A 266 9.56 -20.33 -51.46
C LEU A 266 8.41 -21.20 -50.94
N GLN A 267 8.64 -22.52 -50.82
CA GLN A 267 7.65 -23.44 -50.29
C GLN A 267 7.29 -23.06 -48.85
N SER A 268 8.29 -22.94 -47.97
CA SER A 268 8.06 -22.59 -46.57
C SER A 268 7.44 -21.20 -46.36
N THR A 269 7.75 -20.25 -47.24
CA THR A 269 7.13 -18.91 -47.23
C THR A 269 5.69 -18.96 -47.72
N GLY A 270 5.41 -19.72 -48.77
CA GLY A 270 4.08 -19.94 -49.30
C GLY A 270 3.17 -20.60 -48.29
N GLU A 271 3.63 -21.66 -47.63
CA GLU A 271 2.90 -22.34 -46.56
C GLU A 271 2.57 -21.36 -45.39
N ARG A 272 3.55 -20.55 -44.97
CA ARG A 272 3.33 -19.55 -43.91
C ARG A 272 2.35 -18.44 -44.29
N LEU A 273 2.38 -17.99 -45.54
CA LEU A 273 1.49 -16.92 -46.01
C LEU A 273 0.07 -17.43 -46.28
N SER A 274 -0.09 -18.71 -46.53
CA SER A 274 -1.39 -19.37 -46.74
C SER A 274 -2.16 -19.55 -45.42
N VAL A 275 -1.46 -19.57 -44.27
CA VAL A 275 -2.07 -19.73 -42.97
C VAL A 275 -2.46 -18.37 -42.39
N LYS A 276 -3.68 -18.26 -41.88
CA LYS A 276 -4.14 -17.05 -41.20
C LYS A 276 -3.24 -16.73 -40.01
N ARG A 277 -2.72 -15.51 -39.96
CA ARG A 277 -1.80 -15.08 -38.91
C ARG A 277 -2.45 -15.19 -37.53
N ALA A 278 -1.70 -15.72 -36.57
CA ALA A 278 -2.11 -15.71 -35.19
C ALA A 278 -2.19 -14.27 -34.68
N SER A 279 -3.35 -13.92 -34.12
CA SER A 279 -3.52 -12.62 -33.47
C SER A 279 -2.60 -12.50 -32.24
N LYS A 280 -2.28 -11.28 -31.85
CA LYS A 280 -1.52 -11.02 -30.61
C LYS A 280 -2.20 -11.67 -29.39
N LEU A 281 -3.52 -11.78 -29.40
CA LEU A 281 -4.30 -12.46 -28.37
C LEU A 281 -4.09 -13.98 -28.42
N ALA A 282 -4.11 -14.59 -29.58
CA ALA A 282 -3.84 -16.02 -29.75
C ALA A 282 -2.43 -16.40 -29.25
N LEU A 283 -1.42 -15.60 -29.63
CA LEU A 283 -0.04 -15.79 -29.13
C LEU A 283 0.05 -15.68 -27.60
N ARG A 284 -0.72 -14.80 -26.98
CA ARG A 284 -0.77 -14.72 -25.50
C ARG A 284 -1.28 -16.01 -24.87
N TRP A 285 -2.30 -16.62 -25.43
CA TRP A 285 -2.84 -17.89 -24.91
C TRP A 285 -1.91 -19.07 -25.17
N GLN A 286 -1.18 -19.09 -26.27
CA GLN A 286 -0.12 -20.08 -26.51
C GLN A 286 0.99 -19.98 -25.44
N VAL A 287 1.43 -18.77 -25.12
CA VAL A 287 2.42 -18.58 -24.04
C VAL A 287 1.86 -18.99 -22.67
N VAL A 288 0.55 -18.84 -22.42
CA VAL A 288 -0.08 -19.37 -21.19
C VAL A 288 0.06 -20.89 -21.09
N ASP A 289 -0.09 -21.61 -22.22
CA ASP A 289 0.11 -23.06 -22.26
C ASP A 289 1.55 -23.45 -21.91
N GLU A 290 2.55 -22.68 -22.41
CA GLU A 290 3.97 -22.87 -22.04
C GLU A 290 4.20 -22.64 -20.54
N LEU A 291 3.47 -21.71 -19.93
CA LEU A 291 3.59 -21.36 -18.52
C LEU A 291 2.76 -22.25 -17.60
N ALA A 292 1.93 -23.16 -18.12
CA ALA A 292 1.01 -23.99 -17.35
C ALA A 292 1.67 -24.77 -16.21
N GLY A 293 2.86 -25.30 -16.42
CA GLY A 293 3.64 -26.01 -15.38
C GLY A 293 4.01 -25.11 -14.20
N ARG A 294 4.31 -23.83 -14.47
CA ARG A 294 4.61 -22.83 -13.41
C ARG A 294 3.34 -22.38 -12.69
N ILE A 295 2.24 -22.21 -13.41
CA ILE A 295 0.93 -21.88 -12.84
C ILE A 295 0.54 -22.94 -11.81
N ARG A 296 0.58 -24.22 -12.19
CA ARG A 296 0.27 -25.36 -11.32
C ARG A 296 1.19 -25.43 -10.11
N ARG A 297 2.50 -25.17 -10.27
CA ARG A 297 3.48 -25.23 -9.19
C ARG A 297 3.37 -24.09 -8.20
N HIS A 298 3.15 -22.85 -8.65
CA HIS A 298 3.21 -21.66 -7.82
C HIS A 298 1.85 -21.17 -7.32
N LEU A 299 0.81 -21.24 -8.16
CA LEU A 299 -0.49 -20.65 -7.80
C LEU A 299 -1.44 -21.65 -7.17
N ARG A 300 -1.55 -22.87 -7.71
CA ARG A 300 -2.50 -23.85 -7.24
C ARG A 300 -2.33 -24.23 -5.75
N PRO A 301 -1.10 -24.42 -5.21
CA PRO A 301 -0.92 -24.68 -3.80
C PRO A 301 -1.28 -23.53 -2.87
N LEU A 302 -1.14 -22.28 -3.33
CA LEU A 302 -1.56 -21.10 -2.58
C LEU A 302 -3.09 -21.00 -2.59
N TYR A 303 -3.67 -21.10 -3.77
CA TYR A 303 -5.12 -21.08 -3.97
C TYR A 303 -5.85 -22.14 -3.14
N GLY A 304 -5.32 -23.36 -3.07
CA GLY A 304 -5.95 -24.49 -2.41
C GLY A 304 -6.18 -24.31 -0.90
N VAL A 305 -5.35 -23.50 -0.23
CA VAL A 305 -5.43 -23.27 1.23
C VAL A 305 -6.16 -21.97 1.62
N LEU A 306 -6.54 -21.15 0.66
CA LEU A 306 -7.21 -19.87 0.89
C LEU A 306 -8.73 -20.02 0.69
N ASP A 307 -9.52 -19.54 1.64
CA ASP A 307 -10.97 -19.55 1.59
C ASP A 307 -11.46 -18.13 1.27
N PHE A 308 -12.21 -18.02 0.17
CA PHE A 308 -12.67 -16.76 -0.36
C PHE A 308 -14.16 -16.57 -0.08
N SER A 309 -14.51 -15.35 0.33
CA SER A 309 -15.86 -14.85 0.53
C SER A 309 -16.13 -13.70 -0.44
N GLY A 310 -17.37 -13.30 -0.61
CA GLY A 310 -17.74 -12.19 -1.48
C GLY A 310 -18.85 -11.34 -0.89
N VAL A 311 -18.91 -10.10 -1.31
CA VAL A 311 -19.95 -9.14 -0.89
C VAL A 311 -21.34 -9.63 -1.27
N VAL A 312 -21.45 -10.30 -2.43
CA VAL A 312 -22.70 -10.90 -2.91
C VAL A 312 -22.61 -12.42 -2.75
N PRO A 313 -23.54 -13.06 -2.02
CA PRO A 313 -23.48 -14.52 -1.76
C PRO A 313 -23.46 -15.37 -3.03
N ASP A 314 -24.24 -15.03 -4.04
CA ASP A 314 -24.34 -15.77 -5.31
C ASP A 314 -23.38 -15.23 -6.39
N ASN A 315 -22.24 -14.72 -5.98
CA ASN A 315 -21.23 -14.20 -6.90
C ASN A 315 -20.74 -15.31 -7.85
N PRO A 316 -20.96 -15.21 -9.17
CA PRO A 316 -20.60 -16.25 -10.12
C PRO A 316 -19.10 -16.56 -10.15
N TRP A 317 -18.26 -15.63 -9.72
CA TRP A 317 -16.81 -15.84 -9.60
C TRP A 317 -16.48 -16.74 -8.41
N LEU A 318 -17.15 -16.57 -7.27
CA LEU A 318 -17.00 -17.47 -6.12
C LEU A 318 -17.44 -18.88 -6.47
N ILE A 319 -18.55 -19.02 -7.18
CA ILE A 319 -19.05 -20.32 -7.65
C ILE A 319 -18.00 -20.98 -8.54
N ALA A 320 -17.42 -20.26 -9.51
CA ALA A 320 -16.37 -20.76 -10.39
C ALA A 320 -15.11 -21.17 -9.61
N LEU A 321 -14.68 -20.33 -8.65
CA LEU A 321 -13.54 -20.60 -7.79
C LEU A 321 -13.81 -21.85 -6.91
N ALA A 322 -14.93 -21.93 -6.24
CA ALA A 322 -15.29 -23.08 -5.39
C ALA A 322 -15.33 -24.38 -6.20
N GLN A 323 -15.86 -24.34 -7.43
CA GLN A 323 -15.87 -25.49 -8.34
C GLN A 323 -14.45 -25.95 -8.68
N VAL A 324 -13.57 -25.04 -9.06
CA VAL A 324 -12.16 -25.38 -9.37
C VAL A 324 -11.45 -25.96 -8.14
N LYS A 325 -11.67 -25.39 -6.95
CA LYS A 325 -11.11 -25.92 -5.70
C LYS A 325 -11.61 -27.32 -5.40
N ARG A 326 -12.90 -27.59 -5.63
CA ARG A 326 -13.52 -28.93 -5.46
C ARG A 326 -12.91 -29.97 -6.40
N VAL A 327 -12.71 -29.59 -7.69
CA VAL A 327 -12.12 -30.47 -8.69
C VAL A 327 -10.67 -30.82 -8.31
N PHE A 328 -9.90 -29.85 -7.88
CA PHE A 328 -8.50 -30.09 -7.43
C PHE A 328 -8.42 -30.91 -6.13
N GLY A 329 -9.31 -30.68 -5.18
CA GLY A 329 -9.40 -31.46 -3.94
C GLY A 329 -9.70 -32.94 -4.19
N LYS A 330 -10.43 -33.25 -5.27
CA LYS A 330 -10.68 -34.63 -5.72
C LYS A 330 -9.60 -35.16 -6.67
N GLN A 331 -8.51 -34.46 -6.87
CA GLN A 331 -7.41 -34.79 -7.79
C GLN A 331 -7.88 -34.99 -9.26
N GLN A 332 -8.98 -34.37 -9.64
CA GLN A 332 -9.55 -34.44 -10.99
C GLN A 332 -9.00 -33.31 -11.90
N ARG A 333 -9.18 -33.46 -13.21
CA ARG A 333 -8.81 -32.45 -14.20
C ARG A 333 -10.03 -31.64 -14.61
N LEU A 334 -9.84 -30.34 -14.78
CA LEU A 334 -10.92 -29.42 -15.20
C LEU A 334 -11.51 -29.83 -16.58
N SER A 335 -10.66 -30.26 -17.52
CA SER A 335 -11.07 -30.71 -18.86
C SER A 335 -12.00 -31.94 -18.88
N HIS A 336 -12.06 -32.69 -17.78
CA HIS A 336 -12.91 -33.89 -17.69
C HIS A 336 -14.28 -33.61 -17.06
N ARG A 337 -14.61 -32.34 -16.82
CA ARG A 337 -15.91 -31.97 -16.23
C ARG A 337 -16.79 -31.32 -17.28
N PRO A 338 -18.11 -31.58 -17.26
CA PRO A 338 -19.07 -30.98 -18.19
C PRO A 338 -19.04 -29.46 -18.14
N LEU A 339 -19.23 -28.81 -19.28
CA LEU A 339 -19.25 -27.35 -19.37
C LEU A 339 -20.34 -26.71 -18.49
N ALA A 340 -21.46 -27.39 -18.29
CA ALA A 340 -22.57 -26.94 -17.43
C ALA A 340 -22.16 -26.68 -15.97
N GLU A 341 -21.06 -27.29 -15.49
CA GLU A 341 -20.54 -27.04 -14.14
C GLU A 341 -19.79 -25.72 -14.01
N TYR A 342 -19.49 -25.04 -15.11
CA TYR A 342 -18.77 -23.78 -15.13
C TYR A 342 -19.71 -22.60 -15.41
N PRO A 343 -19.66 -21.50 -14.63
CA PRO A 343 -20.53 -20.34 -14.84
C PRO A 343 -20.28 -19.66 -16.19
N GLN A 344 -21.19 -19.89 -17.14
CA GLN A 344 -21.09 -19.36 -18.51
C GLN A 344 -21.12 -17.83 -18.57
N ALA A 345 -21.88 -17.19 -17.66
CA ALA A 345 -22.02 -15.74 -17.57
C ALA A 345 -20.69 -15.02 -17.30
N THR A 346 -19.69 -15.72 -16.74
CA THR A 346 -18.37 -15.15 -16.45
C THR A 346 -17.45 -15.14 -17.66
N LEU A 347 -17.75 -15.84 -18.75
CA LEU A 347 -16.88 -16.01 -19.92
C LEU A 347 -17.16 -14.95 -21.00
N PRO A 348 -16.28 -13.96 -21.20
CA PRO A 348 -16.45 -12.96 -22.26
C PRO A 348 -16.47 -13.61 -23.63
N GLN A 349 -17.42 -13.23 -24.49
CA GLN A 349 -17.63 -13.83 -25.80
C GLN A 349 -16.35 -13.87 -26.66
N ARG A 350 -15.55 -12.80 -26.64
CA ARG A 350 -14.26 -12.72 -27.37
C ARG A 350 -13.18 -13.67 -26.87
N LEU A 351 -13.32 -14.23 -25.65
CA LEU A 351 -12.33 -15.15 -25.05
C LEU A 351 -12.79 -16.60 -25.15
N ARG A 352 -14.05 -16.88 -25.46
CA ARG A 352 -14.58 -18.24 -25.60
C ARG A 352 -13.74 -19.11 -26.52
N PRO A 353 -13.28 -18.67 -27.71
CA PRO A 353 -12.45 -19.48 -28.60
C PRO A 353 -11.09 -19.94 -28.00
N TYR A 354 -10.64 -19.29 -26.92
CA TYR A 354 -9.39 -19.60 -26.27
C TYR A 354 -9.57 -20.36 -24.96
N LEU A 355 -10.71 -20.23 -24.33
CA LEU A 355 -10.99 -20.79 -22.99
C LEU A 355 -11.82 -22.07 -23.05
N LEU A 356 -12.52 -22.33 -24.16
CA LEU A 356 -13.40 -23.48 -24.33
C LEU A 356 -12.81 -24.49 -25.33
N THR A 357 -13.23 -25.75 -25.21
CA THR A 357 -13.07 -26.80 -26.20
C THR A 357 -14.37 -26.93 -27.00
N PHE A 358 -14.27 -27.25 -28.28
CA PHE A 358 -15.38 -27.37 -29.22
C PHE A 358 -15.36 -28.75 -29.87
N ASP A 359 -16.53 -29.26 -30.24
CA ASP A 359 -16.69 -30.44 -31.08
C ASP A 359 -16.54 -30.12 -32.59
N GLU A 360 -16.78 -31.10 -33.43
CA GLU A 360 -16.74 -30.97 -34.91
C GLU A 360 -17.80 -30.03 -35.45
N ASP A 361 -18.93 -29.92 -34.73
CA ASP A 361 -20.06 -29.05 -35.09
C ASP A 361 -19.87 -27.61 -34.59
N GLY A 362 -18.82 -27.35 -33.85
CA GLY A 362 -18.52 -26.03 -33.30
C GLY A 362 -19.21 -25.71 -31.98
N GLU A 363 -19.85 -26.70 -31.35
CA GLU A 363 -20.50 -26.52 -30.04
C GLU A 363 -19.48 -26.69 -28.88
N PRO A 364 -19.62 -25.88 -27.83
CA PRO A 364 -18.67 -25.93 -26.71
C PRO A 364 -18.90 -27.16 -25.83
N THR A 365 -17.89 -28.00 -25.70
CA THR A 365 -17.95 -29.28 -24.93
C THR A 365 -17.34 -29.18 -23.54
N GLY A 366 -16.37 -28.27 -23.32
CA GLY A 366 -15.66 -28.17 -22.06
C GLY A 366 -14.77 -26.95 -21.96
N VAL A 367 -13.84 -26.96 -21.02
CA VAL A 367 -12.88 -25.86 -20.83
C VAL A 367 -11.46 -26.27 -21.16
N GLN A 368 -10.70 -25.35 -21.74
CA GLN A 368 -9.23 -25.45 -21.86
C GLN A 368 -8.62 -25.29 -20.46
N ALA A 369 -8.29 -26.41 -19.81
CA ALA A 369 -8.00 -26.47 -18.37
C ALA A 369 -6.99 -25.42 -17.87
N ASP A 370 -5.79 -25.38 -18.47
CA ASP A 370 -4.71 -24.49 -18.02
C ASP A 370 -5.02 -23.01 -18.32
N ARG A 371 -5.67 -22.73 -19.45
CA ARG A 371 -6.06 -21.38 -19.84
C ARG A 371 -7.21 -20.85 -18.98
N TYR A 372 -8.19 -21.72 -18.67
CA TYR A 372 -9.31 -21.38 -17.80
C TYR A 372 -8.84 -21.10 -16.37
N GLU A 373 -7.96 -21.96 -15.81
CA GLU A 373 -7.35 -21.78 -14.50
C GLU A 373 -6.58 -20.45 -14.42
N PHE A 374 -5.72 -20.17 -15.41
CA PHE A 374 -4.99 -18.91 -15.47
C PHE A 374 -5.92 -17.68 -15.53
N TRP A 375 -6.95 -17.75 -16.37
CA TRP A 375 -7.91 -16.67 -16.50
C TRP A 375 -8.68 -16.44 -15.20
N LEU A 376 -9.08 -17.51 -14.52
CA LEU A 376 -9.81 -17.42 -13.26
C LEU A 376 -8.96 -16.78 -12.15
N TYR A 377 -7.68 -17.17 -12.02
CA TYR A 377 -6.76 -16.53 -11.05
C TYR A 377 -6.51 -15.06 -11.38
N ARG A 378 -6.46 -14.71 -12.64
CA ARG A 378 -6.38 -13.31 -13.07
C ARG A 378 -7.63 -12.52 -12.65
N GLN A 379 -8.81 -13.10 -12.77
CA GLN A 379 -10.07 -12.50 -12.33
C GLN A 379 -10.12 -12.41 -10.80
N LEU A 380 -9.70 -13.44 -10.09
CA LEU A 380 -9.58 -13.44 -8.63
C LEU A 380 -8.70 -12.28 -8.15
N ARG A 381 -7.50 -12.15 -8.72
CA ARG A 381 -6.61 -11.03 -8.38
C ARG A 381 -7.27 -9.65 -8.61
N LYS A 382 -8.03 -9.50 -9.68
CA LYS A 382 -8.75 -8.24 -9.96
C LYS A 382 -9.79 -7.96 -8.88
N ARG A 383 -10.54 -8.98 -8.46
CA ARG A 383 -11.63 -8.85 -7.49
C ARG A 383 -11.17 -8.72 -6.05
N LEU A 384 -10.05 -9.35 -5.70
CA LEU A 384 -9.39 -9.09 -4.42
C LEU A 384 -8.94 -7.63 -4.30
N LYS A 385 -8.47 -7.04 -5.41
CA LYS A 385 -8.08 -5.63 -5.44
C LYS A 385 -9.26 -4.66 -5.38
N SER A 386 -10.41 -5.05 -5.89
CA SER A 386 -11.64 -4.23 -5.82
C SER A 386 -12.44 -4.45 -4.54
N GLY A 387 -12.05 -5.41 -3.67
CA GLY A 387 -12.81 -5.78 -2.49
C GLY A 387 -14.10 -6.56 -2.76
N GLU A 388 -14.41 -6.90 -4.03
CA GLU A 388 -15.56 -7.72 -4.40
C GLU A 388 -15.46 -9.15 -3.83
N ILE A 389 -14.23 -9.68 -3.81
CA ILE A 389 -13.87 -10.95 -3.16
C ILE A 389 -12.87 -10.64 -2.07
N TYR A 390 -13.04 -11.25 -0.90
CA TYR A 390 -12.23 -11.03 0.29
C TYR A 390 -12.00 -12.35 1.05
N LEU A 391 -11.24 -12.29 2.14
CA LEU A 391 -10.99 -13.41 3.03
C LEU A 391 -11.29 -12.99 4.48
N ASP A 392 -12.21 -13.68 5.15
CA ASP A 392 -12.58 -13.41 6.54
C ASP A 392 -11.39 -13.57 7.51
N ASP A 393 -10.50 -14.48 7.19
CA ASP A 393 -9.32 -14.81 7.98
C ASP A 393 -8.06 -14.03 7.54
N SER A 394 -8.23 -12.85 6.98
CA SER A 394 -7.18 -11.91 6.57
C SER A 394 -7.17 -10.65 7.44
N LEU A 395 -6.05 -9.94 7.50
CA LEU A 395 -5.98 -8.58 8.07
C LEU A 395 -6.17 -7.51 6.99
N GLN A 396 -5.56 -7.72 5.81
CA GLN A 396 -5.51 -6.72 4.73
C GLN A 396 -6.54 -6.97 3.63
N HIS A 397 -6.96 -8.23 3.43
CA HIS A 397 -7.87 -8.65 2.36
C HIS A 397 -9.24 -9.08 2.90
N ARG A 398 -9.67 -8.55 4.05
CA ARG A 398 -10.99 -8.80 4.64
C ARG A 398 -12.07 -7.94 3.98
N CYS A 399 -13.33 -8.14 4.37
CA CYS A 399 -14.43 -7.34 3.87
C CYS A 399 -14.23 -5.87 4.21
N PHE A 400 -14.41 -4.99 3.23
CA PHE A 400 -14.27 -3.55 3.42
C PHE A 400 -15.32 -3.00 4.41
N THR A 401 -16.53 -3.54 4.38
CA THR A 401 -17.61 -3.09 5.27
C THR A 401 -17.32 -3.36 6.75
N ASP A 402 -16.52 -4.40 7.07
CA ASP A 402 -16.13 -4.70 8.46
C ASP A 402 -15.13 -3.71 9.04
N GLU A 403 -14.54 -2.89 8.19
CA GLU A 403 -13.62 -1.81 8.59
C GLU A 403 -14.35 -0.51 8.87
N LEU A 404 -15.55 -0.35 8.33
CA LEU A 404 -16.29 0.90 8.45
C LEU A 404 -16.78 1.10 9.89
N VAL A 405 -16.68 2.33 10.33
CA VAL A 405 -17.32 2.79 11.58
C VAL A 405 -18.78 2.42 11.57
N SER A 406 -19.31 2.00 12.71
CA SER A 406 -20.75 1.74 12.83
C SER A 406 -21.56 3.00 12.52
N LEU A 407 -22.80 2.82 12.04
CA LEU A 407 -23.67 3.95 11.72
C LEU A 407 -23.99 4.79 12.97
N ASP A 408 -24.02 4.15 14.14
CA ASP A 408 -24.30 4.82 15.43
C ASP A 408 -23.13 5.70 15.88
N GLU A 409 -21.88 5.25 15.69
CA GLU A 409 -20.67 5.99 16.06
C GLU A 409 -20.26 7.06 15.04
N LYS A 410 -20.74 6.94 13.79
CA LYS A 410 -20.36 7.81 12.68
C LYS A 410 -20.53 9.30 12.98
N ALA A 411 -21.65 9.69 13.56
CA ALA A 411 -21.98 11.08 13.85
C ALA A 411 -21.02 11.69 14.88
N ASP A 412 -20.67 10.92 15.93
CA ASP A 412 -19.76 11.35 16.98
C ASP A 412 -18.34 11.51 16.43
N VAL A 413 -17.88 10.57 15.60
CA VAL A 413 -16.56 10.63 14.96
C VAL A 413 -16.46 11.85 14.05
N LEU A 414 -17.42 12.07 13.15
CA LEU A 414 -17.42 13.23 12.26
C LEU A 414 -17.46 14.54 13.02
N SER A 415 -18.20 14.59 14.15
CA SER A 415 -18.23 15.77 15.02
C SER A 415 -16.89 16.03 15.69
N ALA A 416 -16.17 14.97 16.11
CA ALA A 416 -14.87 15.06 16.75
C ALA A 416 -13.74 15.48 15.79
N MET A 417 -13.88 15.22 14.49
CA MET A 417 -12.89 15.61 13.48
C MET A 417 -12.76 17.13 13.28
N ASP A 418 -13.73 17.91 13.74
CA ASP A 418 -13.77 19.38 13.64
C ASP A 418 -13.52 19.94 12.23
N ILE A 419 -14.11 19.30 11.22
CA ILE A 419 -14.07 19.73 9.84
C ILE A 419 -15.39 20.46 9.51
N PRO A 420 -15.40 21.80 9.43
CA PRO A 420 -16.65 22.56 9.39
C PRO A 420 -17.54 22.25 8.18
N TRP A 421 -16.94 22.00 7.01
CA TRP A 421 -17.73 21.75 5.81
C TRP A 421 -18.43 20.38 5.82
N LEU A 422 -17.93 19.37 6.54
CA LEU A 422 -18.61 18.07 6.68
C LEU A 422 -19.97 18.20 7.37
N ARG A 423 -20.16 19.28 8.14
CA ARG A 423 -21.42 19.57 8.83
C ARG A 423 -22.46 20.23 7.92
N GLN A 424 -22.05 20.70 6.72
CA GLN A 424 -22.95 21.31 5.77
C GLN A 424 -23.76 20.27 5.01
N PRO A 425 -25.01 20.57 4.62
CA PRO A 425 -25.80 19.72 3.72
C PRO A 425 -25.05 19.46 2.40
N ILE A 426 -25.09 18.22 1.92
CA ILE A 426 -24.38 17.84 0.68
C ILE A 426 -24.80 18.66 -0.54
N GLY A 427 -26.09 19.08 -0.60
CA GLY A 427 -26.58 19.97 -1.64
C GLY A 427 -25.82 21.28 -1.70
N THR A 428 -25.64 21.93 -0.54
CA THR A 428 -24.89 23.20 -0.41
C THR A 428 -23.42 23.05 -0.81
N GLN A 429 -22.80 21.93 -0.39
CA GLN A 429 -21.40 21.63 -0.78
C GLN A 429 -21.27 21.46 -2.30
N LEU A 430 -22.18 20.70 -2.91
CA LEU A 430 -22.18 20.46 -4.35
C LEU A 430 -22.50 21.73 -5.14
N ASP A 431 -23.38 22.61 -4.63
CA ASP A 431 -23.66 23.90 -5.25
C ASP A 431 -22.40 24.78 -5.28
N ALA A 432 -21.70 24.89 -4.16
CA ALA A 432 -20.44 25.65 -4.07
C ALA A 432 -19.38 25.10 -5.03
N LEU A 433 -19.17 23.77 -5.04
CA LEU A 433 -18.20 23.11 -5.93
C LEU A 433 -18.59 23.26 -7.41
N THR A 434 -19.89 23.25 -7.74
CA THR A 434 -20.38 23.46 -9.12
C THR A 434 -20.04 24.86 -9.58
N VAL A 435 -20.32 25.89 -8.77
CA VAL A 435 -19.99 27.28 -9.09
C VAL A 435 -18.48 27.46 -9.25
N GLU A 436 -17.69 26.91 -8.34
CA GLU A 436 -16.22 26.98 -8.41
C GLU A 436 -15.70 26.31 -9.68
N LEU A 437 -16.14 25.08 -9.99
CA LEU A 437 -15.73 24.36 -11.18
C LEU A 437 -16.06 25.13 -12.47
N HIS A 438 -17.28 25.69 -12.56
CA HIS A 438 -17.70 26.50 -13.69
C HIS A 438 -16.81 27.73 -13.87
N GLN A 439 -16.54 28.45 -12.80
CA GLN A 439 -15.71 29.68 -12.85
C GLN A 439 -14.28 29.34 -13.27
N GLN A 440 -13.67 28.29 -12.68
CA GLN A 440 -12.32 27.84 -13.02
C GLN A 440 -12.23 27.33 -14.46
N TRP A 441 -13.26 26.63 -14.94
CA TRP A 441 -13.30 26.15 -16.32
C TRP A 441 -13.29 27.31 -17.33
N LEU A 442 -14.14 28.30 -17.12
CA LEU A 442 -14.20 29.49 -17.99
C LEU A 442 -12.91 30.35 -17.89
N ALA A 443 -12.37 30.50 -16.69
CA ALA A 443 -11.11 31.23 -16.47
C ALA A 443 -9.95 30.56 -17.22
N PHE A 444 -9.79 29.25 -17.04
CA PHE A 444 -8.75 28.43 -17.70
C PHE A 444 -8.85 28.58 -19.25
N ASN A 445 -10.04 28.39 -19.82
CA ASN A 445 -10.24 28.50 -21.26
C ASN A 445 -10.00 29.90 -21.79
N ARG A 446 -10.31 30.95 -21.01
CA ARG A 446 -10.02 32.34 -21.35
C ARG A 446 -8.52 32.62 -21.37
N GLU A 447 -7.79 32.14 -20.34
CA GLU A 447 -6.34 32.33 -20.24
C GLU A 447 -5.59 31.55 -21.30
N LEU A 448 -6.05 30.32 -21.59
CA LEU A 448 -5.52 29.47 -22.66
C LEU A 448 -5.66 30.17 -24.03
N ARG A 449 -6.83 30.75 -24.31
CA ARG A 449 -7.07 31.57 -25.54
C ARG A 449 -6.19 32.78 -25.64
N GLN A 450 -5.91 33.42 -24.52
CA GLN A 450 -5.08 34.63 -24.45
C GLN A 450 -3.58 34.33 -24.46
N GLY A 451 -3.17 33.04 -24.47
CA GLY A 451 -1.78 32.63 -24.40
C GLY A 451 -1.08 33.02 -23.09
N LYS A 452 -1.86 33.26 -22.02
CA LYS A 452 -1.31 33.63 -20.71
C LYS A 452 -0.67 32.44 -19.98
N LEU A 453 -1.07 31.23 -20.34
CA LEU A 453 -0.54 30.00 -19.74
C LEU A 453 0.76 29.62 -20.44
N LYS A 454 1.87 30.24 -20.06
CA LYS A 454 3.20 30.20 -20.73
C LYS A 454 3.77 28.78 -20.93
N HIS A 455 3.26 27.81 -20.18
CA HIS A 455 3.76 26.42 -20.20
C HIS A 455 2.80 25.45 -20.88
N LEU A 456 1.66 25.94 -21.38
CA LEU A 456 0.65 25.18 -22.09
C LEU A 456 0.53 25.67 -23.52
N ASP A 457 0.63 24.76 -24.49
CA ASP A 457 0.42 25.02 -25.91
C ASP A 457 -0.82 24.25 -26.37
N TYR A 458 -1.77 24.99 -26.97
CA TYR A 458 -2.97 24.38 -27.55
C TYR A 458 -2.86 24.42 -29.09
N ASP A 459 -2.88 23.25 -29.70
CA ASP A 459 -2.93 23.10 -31.13
C ASP A 459 -4.40 23.06 -31.59
N SER A 460 -4.79 24.06 -32.36
CA SER A 460 -6.17 24.22 -32.85
C SER A 460 -6.54 23.21 -33.95
N GLU A 461 -5.56 22.71 -34.72
CA GLU A 461 -5.80 21.76 -35.79
C GLU A 461 -6.07 20.34 -35.21
N THR A 462 -5.22 19.90 -34.26
CA THR A 462 -5.35 18.59 -33.63
C THR A 462 -6.23 18.60 -32.37
N GLN A 463 -6.66 19.78 -31.90
CA GLN A 463 -7.37 20.00 -30.64
C GLN A 463 -6.60 19.41 -29.43
N ASN A 464 -5.28 19.43 -29.49
CA ASN A 464 -4.43 18.82 -28.50
C ASN A 464 -3.80 19.87 -27.58
N LEU A 465 -3.78 19.59 -26.28
CA LEU A 465 -3.13 20.44 -25.28
C LEU A 465 -1.84 19.76 -24.83
N THR A 466 -0.73 20.45 -24.99
CA THR A 466 0.59 19.99 -24.53
C THR A 466 1.14 20.95 -23.48
N TRP A 467 1.96 20.44 -22.58
CA TRP A 467 2.66 21.28 -21.62
C TRP A 467 4.17 21.10 -21.75
N ARG A 468 4.91 22.17 -21.44
CA ARG A 468 6.36 22.16 -21.44
C ARG A 468 6.88 22.53 -20.06
N ARG A 469 7.86 21.76 -19.59
CA ARG A 469 8.53 22.07 -18.33
C ARG A 469 9.22 23.43 -18.47
N PRO A 470 9.10 24.33 -17.48
CA PRO A 470 9.92 25.55 -17.43
C PRO A 470 11.39 25.18 -17.56
N LYS A 471 12.12 25.88 -18.42
CA LYS A 471 13.58 25.72 -18.45
C LYS A 471 14.14 26.34 -17.18
N ALA A 472 15.07 25.62 -16.53
CA ALA A 472 15.80 26.19 -15.42
C ALA A 472 16.55 27.45 -15.91
N ASP A 473 16.47 28.52 -15.12
CA ASP A 473 17.21 29.74 -15.41
C ASP A 473 18.72 29.42 -15.29
N PRO A 474 19.52 29.65 -16.33
CA PRO A 474 20.96 29.42 -16.27
C PRO A 474 21.67 30.21 -15.16
N ASP A 475 21.11 31.35 -14.76
CA ASP A 475 21.70 32.19 -13.72
C ASP A 475 21.44 31.63 -12.32
N VAL A 476 20.40 30.85 -12.11
CA VAL A 476 20.18 30.10 -10.84
C VAL A 476 21.26 29.04 -10.64
N ALA A 477 21.75 28.43 -11.72
CA ALA A 477 22.84 27.45 -11.65
C ALA A 477 24.20 28.07 -11.23
N ARG A 478 24.37 29.41 -11.45
CA ARG A 478 25.58 30.14 -11.05
C ARG A 478 25.61 30.53 -9.56
N GLN A 479 24.48 30.46 -8.87
CA GLN A 479 24.40 30.74 -7.42
C GLN A 479 25.00 29.63 -6.54
N GLY A 480 25.50 28.55 -7.12
CA GLY A 480 26.23 27.47 -6.42
C GLY A 480 27.46 27.94 -5.64
N HIS A 481 28.03 29.08 -6.02
CA HIS A 481 29.21 29.70 -5.33
C HIS A 481 28.96 30.08 -3.86
N PHE A 482 27.70 30.23 -3.44
CA PHE A 482 27.41 30.52 -2.02
C PHE A 482 27.85 29.37 -1.12
N TYR A 483 27.52 28.13 -1.47
CA TYR A 483 27.93 26.97 -0.65
C TYR A 483 29.39 26.68 -0.69
N GLU A 484 30.10 27.02 -1.77
CA GLU A 484 31.54 26.89 -1.92
C GLU A 484 32.31 27.87 -1.02
N GLN A 485 31.65 28.96 -0.59
CA GLN A 485 32.24 29.97 0.31
C GLN A 485 32.05 29.62 1.79
N LEU A 486 31.22 28.62 2.12
CA LEU A 486 31.05 28.20 3.49
C LEU A 486 32.25 27.41 3.97
N ALA A 487 32.63 27.65 5.23
CA ALA A 487 33.69 26.87 5.87
C ALA A 487 33.31 25.39 5.93
N PHE A 488 34.26 24.50 5.77
CA PHE A 488 34.07 23.07 5.99
C PHE A 488 33.58 22.85 7.42
N CYS A 489 32.49 22.08 7.56
CA CYS A 489 31.88 21.73 8.84
C CYS A 489 31.73 20.21 8.93
N ASP A 490 32.16 19.61 10.03
CA ASP A 490 31.96 18.19 10.28
C ASP A 490 30.49 17.90 10.54
N ILE A 491 30.00 16.74 10.10
CA ILE A 491 28.61 16.31 10.33
C ILE A 491 28.26 16.25 11.83
N ALA A 492 29.23 15.88 12.69
CA ALA A 492 29.02 15.86 14.13
C ALA A 492 28.82 17.27 14.70
N ASP A 493 29.52 18.28 14.15
CA ASP A 493 29.34 19.68 14.56
C ASP A 493 28.01 20.24 14.13
N VAL A 494 27.51 19.85 12.92
CA VAL A 494 26.14 20.18 12.49
C VAL A 494 25.13 19.58 13.47
N PHE A 495 25.27 18.32 13.87
CA PHE A 495 24.38 17.67 14.84
C PHE A 495 24.40 18.40 16.20
N ARG A 496 25.58 18.77 16.71
CA ARG A 496 25.73 19.52 17.97
C ARG A 496 25.06 20.89 17.87
N PHE A 497 25.30 21.60 16.76
CA PHE A 497 24.70 22.91 16.51
C PHE A 497 23.18 22.81 16.49
N VAL A 498 22.60 21.89 15.69
CA VAL A 498 21.16 21.71 15.59
C VAL A 498 20.57 21.28 16.94
N ASN A 499 21.23 20.38 17.68
CA ASN A 499 20.74 19.94 18.99
C ASN A 499 20.77 21.06 20.06
N ALA A 500 21.70 22.01 19.93
CA ALA A 500 21.71 23.19 20.79
C ALA A 500 20.55 24.16 20.55
N GLN A 501 20.08 24.25 19.28
CA GLN A 501 18.95 25.10 18.90
C GLN A 501 17.60 24.41 19.17
N CYS A 502 17.45 23.17 18.74
CA CYS A 502 16.28 22.33 18.96
C CYS A 502 16.71 20.98 19.53
N PRO A 503 16.50 20.70 20.84
CA PRO A 503 17.06 19.52 21.52
C PRO A 503 16.45 18.20 21.02
N PHE A 504 16.72 17.81 19.76
CA PHE A 504 16.11 16.67 19.11
C PHE A 504 16.61 15.32 19.68
N LEU A 505 17.85 15.25 20.17
CA LEU A 505 18.36 14.03 20.80
C LEU A 505 17.56 13.63 22.05
N SER A 506 16.95 14.58 22.75
CA SER A 506 16.10 14.28 23.92
C SER A 506 14.74 13.60 23.55
N ALA A 507 14.38 13.57 22.27
CA ALA A 507 13.25 12.77 21.77
C ALA A 507 13.59 11.27 21.65
N LEU A 508 14.87 10.93 21.60
CA LEU A 508 15.33 9.55 21.59
C LEU A 508 15.29 8.99 23.03
N THR A 509 14.19 8.34 23.37
CA THR A 509 13.97 7.75 24.69
C THR A 509 14.28 6.25 24.71
N PRO A 510 14.78 5.69 25.82
CA PRO A 510 15.08 4.26 25.88
C PRO A 510 13.82 3.40 25.77
N LEU A 511 13.94 2.24 25.14
CA LEU A 511 12.83 1.27 25.01
C LEU A 511 12.31 0.79 26.37
N GLN A 512 13.22 0.62 27.32
CA GLN A 512 12.92 0.15 28.67
C GLN A 512 13.51 1.10 29.73
N PRO A 513 12.82 2.22 30.06
CA PRO A 513 13.33 3.21 31.00
C PRO A 513 13.73 2.64 32.36
N ARG A 514 13.05 1.60 32.84
CA ARG A 514 13.37 0.95 34.14
C ARG A 514 14.72 0.24 34.19
N TYR A 515 15.25 -0.14 33.03
CA TYR A 515 16.52 -0.87 32.94
C TYR A 515 17.65 0.01 32.41
N ALA A 516 17.35 1.23 31.96
CA ALA A 516 18.36 2.21 31.62
C ALA A 516 18.98 2.74 32.90
N LYS A 517 20.15 2.20 33.27
CA LYS A 517 20.92 2.65 34.45
C LYS A 517 21.48 4.04 34.27
N GLN A 518 21.74 4.43 33.04
CA GLN A 518 22.21 5.75 32.61
C GLN A 518 21.57 6.07 31.26
N ASP A 519 21.23 7.33 31.01
CA ASP A 519 20.87 7.78 29.67
C ASP A 519 22.09 7.66 28.74
N ALA A 520 21.86 7.35 27.47
CA ALA A 520 22.92 7.35 26.49
C ALA A 520 23.47 8.78 26.32
N ASP A 521 24.77 8.91 26.26
CA ASP A 521 25.40 10.19 25.99
C ASP A 521 25.10 10.69 24.56
N ALA A 522 25.20 11.99 24.35
CA ALA A 522 24.88 12.62 23.08
C ALA A 522 25.79 12.13 21.93
N ASP A 523 27.06 11.86 22.21
CA ASP A 523 28.01 11.43 21.19
C ASP A 523 27.70 9.99 20.74
N SER A 524 27.32 9.09 21.65
CA SER A 524 26.87 7.74 21.32
C SER A 524 25.57 7.74 20.48
N LEU A 525 24.63 8.61 20.82
CA LEU A 525 23.37 8.76 20.04
C LEU A 525 23.66 9.29 18.64
N MET A 526 24.48 10.33 18.51
CA MET A 526 24.87 10.89 17.21
C MET A 526 25.65 9.87 16.37
N ALA A 527 26.61 9.18 16.96
CA ALA A 527 27.41 8.17 16.27
C ALA A 527 26.55 7.04 15.71
N VAL A 528 25.56 6.57 16.47
CA VAL A 528 24.63 5.54 16.00
C VAL A 528 23.73 6.05 14.88
N ILE A 529 23.21 7.27 14.96
CA ILE A 529 22.40 7.87 13.87
C ILE A 529 23.24 7.97 12.59
N ILE A 530 24.46 8.51 12.69
CA ILE A 530 25.39 8.65 11.55
C ILE A 530 25.73 7.27 10.96
N ALA A 531 26.03 6.28 11.81
CA ALA A 531 26.35 4.92 11.37
C ALA A 531 25.23 4.30 10.53
N GLN A 532 23.97 4.48 10.93
CA GLN A 532 22.83 3.96 10.20
C GLN A 532 22.53 4.80 8.94
N ALA A 533 22.57 6.12 9.04
CA ALA A 533 22.30 7.04 7.91
C ALA A 533 23.30 6.84 6.75
N MET A 534 24.58 6.61 7.08
CA MET A 534 25.64 6.35 6.10
C MET A 534 25.75 4.88 5.67
N ASN A 535 24.85 4.02 6.16
CA ASN A 535 24.87 2.57 5.91
C ASN A 535 26.21 1.88 6.31
N HIS A 536 26.94 2.44 7.26
CA HIS A 536 28.17 1.84 7.79
C HIS A 536 27.88 0.75 8.82
N GLY A 537 26.81 0.92 9.60
CA GLY A 537 26.49 0.07 10.74
C GLY A 537 27.43 0.26 11.94
N ASN A 538 27.01 -0.26 13.08
CA ASN A 538 27.70 -0.02 14.36
C ASN A 538 29.10 -0.60 14.41
N LEU A 539 29.39 -1.69 13.69
CA LEU A 539 30.73 -2.30 13.70
C LEU A 539 31.76 -1.43 13.00
N VAL A 540 31.41 -0.81 11.87
CA VAL A 540 32.30 0.10 11.16
C VAL A 540 32.48 1.38 11.97
N MET A 541 31.39 1.92 12.54
CA MET A 541 31.48 3.10 13.41
C MET A 541 32.42 2.88 14.61
N ALA A 542 32.33 1.72 15.26
CA ALA A 542 33.24 1.39 16.38
C ALA A 542 34.73 1.30 15.98
N ARG A 543 35.03 1.07 14.71
CA ARG A 543 36.41 1.05 14.19
C ARG A 543 36.94 2.45 13.82
N THR A 544 36.03 3.37 13.58
CA THR A 544 36.35 4.74 13.13
C THR A 544 36.11 5.80 14.21
N SER A 545 35.60 5.40 15.37
CA SER A 545 35.36 6.27 16.53
C SER A 545 35.96 5.63 17.78
N ASP A 546 36.09 6.43 18.84
CA ASP A 546 36.55 5.96 20.15
C ASP A 546 35.47 5.29 20.99
N ILE A 547 34.25 5.06 20.40
CA ILE A 547 33.10 4.46 21.09
C ILE A 547 33.10 2.94 20.88
N PRO A 548 33.15 2.12 21.96
CA PRO A 548 33.16 0.67 21.83
C PRO A 548 31.91 0.10 21.17
N TYR A 549 32.05 -0.96 20.38
CA TYR A 549 30.94 -1.61 19.66
C TYR A 549 29.74 -1.96 20.55
N HIS A 550 29.98 -2.50 21.73
CA HIS A 550 28.90 -2.88 22.64
C HIS A 550 28.09 -1.68 23.14
N VAL A 551 28.68 -0.50 23.26
CA VAL A 551 27.98 0.74 23.61
C VAL A 551 27.10 1.19 22.45
N LEU A 552 27.66 1.23 21.23
CA LEU A 552 26.92 1.59 20.03
C LEU A 552 25.74 0.63 19.77
N GLU A 553 25.97 -0.68 19.93
CA GLU A 553 24.93 -1.68 19.72
C GLU A 553 23.80 -1.58 20.77
N ALA A 554 24.15 -1.38 22.04
CA ALA A 554 23.18 -1.15 23.10
C ALA A 554 22.38 0.14 22.87
N THR A 555 23.04 1.22 22.48
CA THR A 555 22.40 2.50 22.14
C THR A 555 21.46 2.35 20.96
N TYR A 556 21.89 1.67 19.90
CA TYR A 556 21.05 1.36 18.73
C TYR A 556 19.77 0.62 19.12
N GLN A 557 19.89 -0.48 19.84
CA GLN A 557 18.76 -1.33 20.23
C GLN A 557 17.80 -0.62 21.19
N GLN A 558 18.29 0.23 22.06
CA GLN A 558 17.47 0.90 23.08
C GLN A 558 16.81 2.18 22.57
N TYR A 559 17.47 2.97 21.74
CA TYR A 559 17.03 4.33 21.41
C TYR A 559 16.55 4.52 19.98
N LEU A 560 17.09 3.79 18.98
CA LEU A 560 16.70 3.98 17.59
C LEU A 560 15.47 3.13 17.24
N ARG A 561 14.32 3.77 17.25
CA ARG A 561 13.03 3.23 16.83
C ARG A 561 12.33 4.21 15.92
N GLN A 562 11.42 3.73 15.08
CA GLN A 562 10.63 4.59 14.18
C GLN A 562 9.96 5.74 14.95
N ALA A 563 9.30 5.46 16.07
CA ALA A 563 8.61 6.48 16.86
C ALA A 563 9.57 7.53 17.44
N SER A 564 10.74 7.13 17.97
CA SER A 564 11.72 8.09 18.51
C SER A 564 12.41 8.89 17.42
N LEU A 565 12.70 8.28 16.27
CA LEU A 565 13.24 8.99 15.10
C LEU A 565 12.23 9.98 14.52
N GLN A 566 10.94 9.62 14.45
CA GLN A 566 9.89 10.55 14.03
C GLN A 566 9.78 11.74 14.99
N ALA A 567 9.74 11.48 16.29
CA ALA A 567 9.69 12.55 17.30
C ALA A 567 10.93 13.48 17.26
N ALA A 568 12.12 12.94 16.97
CA ALA A 568 13.33 13.74 16.76
C ALA A 568 13.24 14.58 15.48
N ASN A 569 12.72 13.99 14.38
CA ASN A 569 12.49 14.70 13.13
C ASN A 569 11.46 15.83 13.30
N ASP A 570 10.38 15.59 14.03
CA ASP A 570 9.34 16.61 14.28
C ASP A 570 9.93 17.82 15.01
N ARG A 571 10.82 17.62 16.00
CA ARG A 571 11.51 18.73 16.67
C ARG A 571 12.35 19.57 15.73
N ILE A 572 13.12 18.92 14.86
CA ILE A 572 13.94 19.62 13.86
C ILE A 572 13.03 20.34 12.86
N SER A 573 11.99 19.69 12.35
CA SER A 573 11.07 20.25 11.37
C SER A 573 10.33 21.48 11.94
N ASN A 574 9.85 21.39 13.18
CA ASN A 574 9.17 22.48 13.86
C ASN A 574 10.14 23.65 14.13
N GLY A 575 11.40 23.37 14.54
CA GLY A 575 12.43 24.40 14.68
C GLY A 575 12.78 25.09 13.35
N ILE A 576 12.79 24.36 12.23
CA ILE A 576 12.98 24.96 10.90
C ILE A 576 11.77 25.85 10.52
N ALA A 577 10.56 25.45 10.88
CA ALA A 577 9.36 26.23 10.60
C ALA A 577 9.34 27.60 11.32
N GLU A 578 10.03 27.72 12.45
CA GLU A 578 10.17 28.98 13.18
C GLU A 578 11.17 29.96 12.53
N LEU A 579 12.02 29.48 11.61
CA LEU A 579 13.00 30.31 10.93
C LEU A 579 12.31 31.28 9.96
N LEU A 580 12.76 32.53 9.95
CA LEU A 580 12.24 33.58 9.06
C LEU A 580 12.31 33.23 7.58
N ILE A 581 13.23 32.34 7.19
CA ILE A 581 13.39 31.91 5.80
C ILE A 581 12.33 30.90 5.38
N PHE A 582 11.68 30.17 6.30
CA PHE A 582 10.76 29.07 5.96
C PHE A 582 9.59 29.52 5.03
N PRO A 583 8.91 30.66 5.28
CA PRO A 583 7.87 31.16 4.37
C PRO A 583 8.38 31.52 2.97
N HIS A 584 9.65 31.90 2.83
CA HIS A 584 10.22 32.25 1.52
C HIS A 584 10.37 31.07 0.56
N TYR A 585 10.29 29.84 1.04
CA TYR A 585 10.23 28.64 0.21
C TYR A 585 8.81 28.32 -0.29
N SER A 586 7.79 29.02 0.22
CA SER A 586 6.41 28.86 -0.25
C SER A 586 6.23 29.67 -1.54
N PHE A 587 5.72 29.05 -2.58
CA PHE A 587 5.40 29.73 -3.83
C PHE A 587 3.96 30.27 -3.86
N ASP A 588 3.17 29.95 -2.85
CA ASP A 588 1.84 30.50 -2.61
C ASP A 588 1.78 30.91 -1.13
N LEU A 589 1.39 32.15 -0.87
CA LEU A 589 1.31 32.70 0.50
C LEU A 589 0.07 32.21 1.24
N ASP A 590 -0.97 31.83 0.49
CA ASP A 590 -2.26 31.41 1.04
C ASP A 590 -2.36 29.88 1.19
N ALA A 591 -1.39 29.13 0.66
CA ALA A 591 -1.42 27.68 0.65
C ALA A 591 -0.05 27.06 0.91
N LEU A 592 0.01 26.14 1.86
CA LEU A 592 1.21 25.37 2.16
C LEU A 592 1.19 24.04 1.41
N TYR A 593 2.17 23.85 0.52
CA TYR A 593 2.25 22.68 -0.35
C TYR A 593 3.11 21.57 0.26
N GLY A 594 2.51 20.38 0.40
CA GLY A 594 3.23 19.16 0.71
C GLY A 594 3.39 18.29 -0.54
N SER A 595 4.62 17.93 -0.88
CA SER A 595 4.92 17.05 -2.01
C SER A 595 5.21 15.64 -1.53
N VAL A 596 4.60 14.65 -2.19
CA VAL A 596 4.84 13.22 -1.92
C VAL A 596 5.58 12.56 -3.07
N ASP A 597 6.60 11.77 -2.75
CA ASP A 597 7.37 11.00 -3.74
C ASP A 597 7.98 9.74 -3.12
N GLY A 598 8.21 8.73 -3.95
CA GLY A 598 8.76 7.45 -3.57
C GLY A 598 10.17 7.21 -4.08
N GLN A 599 11.16 7.20 -3.20
CA GLN A 599 12.53 6.82 -3.52
C GLN A 599 12.75 5.31 -3.38
N LYS A 600 13.35 4.68 -4.39
CA LYS A 600 13.55 3.23 -4.48
C LYS A 600 14.93 2.86 -3.94
N PHE A 601 14.97 1.94 -2.95
CA PHE A 601 16.21 1.44 -2.34
C PHE A 601 16.36 -0.05 -2.58
N GLY A 602 17.55 -0.45 -3.08
CA GLY A 602 17.93 -1.87 -3.13
C GLY A 602 18.15 -2.43 -1.72
N VAL A 603 17.74 -3.66 -1.48
CA VAL A 603 17.87 -4.33 -0.18
C VAL A 603 18.65 -5.62 -0.35
N GLU A 604 19.76 -5.75 0.34
CA GLU A 604 20.58 -6.97 0.33
C GLU A 604 19.97 -8.08 1.19
N ARG A 605 19.47 -7.73 2.39
CA ARG A 605 18.80 -8.68 3.28
C ARG A 605 17.38 -8.94 2.84
N PRO A 606 17.01 -10.20 2.53
CA PRO A 606 15.65 -10.54 2.13
C PRO A 606 14.65 -10.22 3.24
N THR A 607 13.57 -9.54 2.87
CA THR A 607 12.40 -9.32 3.74
C THR A 607 11.11 -9.51 2.94
N VAL A 608 10.00 -9.78 3.61
CA VAL A 608 8.69 -9.91 2.95
C VAL A 608 8.28 -8.62 2.24
N LYS A 609 8.67 -7.46 2.76
CA LYS A 609 8.39 -6.15 2.12
C LYS A 609 9.27 -5.88 0.90
N ALA A 610 10.47 -6.43 0.83
CA ALA A 610 11.35 -6.25 -0.33
C ALA A 610 10.86 -7.06 -1.53
N ARG A 611 10.65 -6.39 -2.64
CA ARG A 611 10.11 -6.98 -3.88
C ARG A 611 11.06 -6.80 -5.05
N HIS A 612 11.07 -7.79 -5.92
CA HIS A 612 11.79 -7.71 -7.18
C HIS A 612 11.09 -6.74 -8.12
N SER A 613 11.85 -5.80 -8.65
CA SER A 613 11.41 -4.94 -9.74
C SER A 613 12.54 -4.81 -10.76
N ARG A 614 12.35 -5.42 -11.93
CA ARG A 614 13.35 -5.39 -13.00
C ARG A 614 13.67 -3.95 -13.45
N LYS A 615 12.65 -3.09 -13.42
CA LYS A 615 12.77 -1.68 -13.80
C LYS A 615 13.72 -0.91 -12.87
N TYR A 616 13.67 -1.18 -11.56
CA TYR A 616 14.38 -0.38 -10.56
C TYR A 616 15.62 -1.08 -9.98
N PHE A 617 15.60 -2.41 -9.87
CA PHE A 617 16.64 -3.17 -9.16
C PHE A 617 17.32 -4.24 -10.01
N GLY A 618 17.01 -4.33 -11.31
CA GLY A 618 17.57 -5.35 -12.17
C GLY A 618 17.23 -6.77 -11.67
N ARG A 619 18.22 -7.49 -11.16
CA ARG A 619 18.05 -8.82 -10.52
C ARG A 619 17.79 -8.75 -9.02
N GLY A 620 17.98 -7.59 -8.41
CA GLY A 620 17.81 -7.37 -6.98
C GLY A 620 16.37 -7.20 -6.53
N LYS A 621 16.21 -6.99 -5.24
CA LYS A 621 14.95 -6.65 -4.57
C LYS A 621 15.10 -5.31 -3.87
N GLY A 622 14.00 -4.62 -3.63
CA GLY A 622 14.05 -3.35 -2.92
C GLY A 622 12.71 -2.96 -2.30
N VAL A 623 12.76 -1.85 -1.63
CA VAL A 623 11.62 -1.16 -1.01
C VAL A 623 11.51 0.25 -1.56
N VAL A 624 10.40 0.90 -1.31
CA VAL A 624 10.20 2.32 -1.61
C VAL A 624 10.11 3.07 -0.28
N ALA A 625 10.97 4.06 -0.10
CA ALA A 625 10.80 5.06 0.94
C ALA A 625 9.88 6.16 0.39
N TYR A 626 8.65 6.17 0.85
CA TYR A 626 7.64 7.15 0.47
C TYR A 626 7.72 8.31 1.46
N THR A 627 7.91 9.54 0.99
CA THR A 627 8.24 10.69 1.82
C THR A 627 7.29 11.85 1.54
N LEU A 628 6.87 12.56 2.58
CA LEU A 628 6.17 13.84 2.51
C LEU A 628 7.18 14.96 2.79
N LEU A 629 7.31 15.88 1.85
CA LEU A 629 8.17 17.07 1.92
C LEU A 629 7.29 18.33 1.92
N CYS A 630 7.67 19.32 2.72
CA CYS A 630 7.06 20.65 2.70
C CYS A 630 8.15 21.71 2.83
N ASN A 631 8.19 22.69 1.92
CA ASN A 631 9.23 23.73 1.89
C ASN A 631 10.65 23.16 2.08
N HIS A 632 10.99 22.08 1.36
CA HIS A 632 12.24 21.33 1.44
C HIS A 632 12.50 20.59 2.77
N VAL A 633 11.54 20.59 3.70
CA VAL A 633 11.64 19.87 4.98
C VAL A 633 10.95 18.52 4.88
N PRO A 634 11.63 17.38 5.14
CA PRO A 634 10.99 16.06 5.20
C PRO A 634 10.18 15.92 6.49
N LEU A 635 8.86 15.85 6.37
CA LEU A 635 7.94 15.77 7.52
C LEU A 635 7.73 14.33 7.96
N GLN A 636 7.51 13.43 7.01
CA GLN A 636 7.14 12.05 7.28
C GLN A 636 7.76 11.12 6.25
N GLY A 637 8.18 9.94 6.69
CA GLY A 637 8.70 8.88 5.83
C GLY A 637 8.04 7.53 6.11
N TRP A 638 7.74 6.76 5.05
CA TRP A 638 7.09 5.47 5.15
C TRP A 638 7.73 4.45 4.21
N LEU A 639 7.93 3.22 4.69
CA LEU A 639 8.46 2.15 3.85
C LEU A 639 7.30 1.31 3.29
N ILE A 640 7.19 1.28 1.97
CA ILE A 640 6.22 0.48 1.23
C ILE A 640 6.94 -0.54 0.33
N GLY A 641 6.24 -1.60 -0.06
CA GLY A 641 6.78 -2.59 -0.97
C GLY A 641 6.95 -2.02 -2.38
N ALA A 642 8.01 -2.39 -3.09
CA ALA A 642 8.26 -1.92 -4.46
C ALA A 642 7.18 -2.36 -5.48
N HIS A 643 6.22 -3.19 -5.09
CA HIS A 643 5.08 -3.63 -5.89
C HIS A 643 3.79 -2.85 -5.58
N GLU A 644 3.77 -2.11 -4.48
CA GLU A 644 2.64 -1.31 -4.06
C GLU A 644 2.48 -0.07 -4.94
N PHE A 645 1.26 0.43 -5.04
CA PHE A 645 0.97 1.63 -5.81
C PHE A 645 1.02 2.84 -4.86
N GLU A 646 1.95 3.74 -5.08
CA GLU A 646 2.25 4.88 -4.21
C GLU A 646 1.01 5.75 -3.92
N ALA A 647 0.09 5.88 -4.90
CA ALA A 647 -1.14 6.65 -4.72
C ALA A 647 -2.05 6.15 -3.60
N HIS A 648 -1.94 4.89 -3.17
CA HIS A 648 -2.74 4.37 -2.05
C HIS A 648 -2.29 4.92 -0.69
N HIS A 649 -1.10 5.52 -0.60
CA HIS A 649 -0.49 5.99 0.64
C HIS A 649 -0.50 7.51 0.78
N VAL A 650 -1.03 8.25 -0.20
CA VAL A 650 -1.03 9.73 -0.22
C VAL A 650 -1.79 10.30 0.99
N PHE A 651 -2.97 9.75 1.28
CA PHE A 651 -3.75 10.19 2.44
C PHE A 651 -3.04 9.87 3.75
N ASP A 652 -2.64 8.62 3.92
CA ASP A 652 -2.04 8.14 5.16
C ASP A 652 -0.81 8.93 5.57
N ILE A 653 0.11 9.20 4.63
CA ILE A 653 1.35 9.91 4.94
C ILE A 653 1.10 11.37 5.33
N GLY A 654 0.08 12.00 4.73
CA GLY A 654 -0.32 13.35 5.11
C GLY A 654 -1.10 13.41 6.41
N TYR A 655 -2.00 12.45 6.65
CA TYR A 655 -2.86 12.42 7.83
C TYR A 655 -2.10 12.05 9.11
N ARG A 656 -1.11 11.17 9.01
CA ARG A 656 -0.26 10.74 10.14
C ARG A 656 0.96 11.64 10.37
N ASN A 657 1.01 12.79 9.73
CA ASN A 657 2.03 13.79 10.05
C ASN A 657 1.85 14.30 11.48
N THR A 658 2.91 14.21 12.27
CA THR A 658 2.96 14.57 13.69
C THR A 658 3.67 15.90 13.95
N SER A 659 4.23 16.53 12.91
CA SER A 659 4.83 17.87 13.00
C SER A 659 3.78 18.97 13.02
N ASP A 660 4.14 20.15 13.49
CA ASP A 660 3.29 21.35 13.48
C ASP A 660 3.12 21.95 12.06
N ILE A 661 3.90 21.47 11.09
CA ILE A 661 3.81 21.88 9.69
C ILE A 661 2.69 21.08 9.02
N VAL A 662 1.54 21.69 8.77
CA VAL A 662 0.36 21.05 8.20
C VAL A 662 0.12 21.53 6.76
N PRO A 663 0.52 20.78 5.72
CA PRO A 663 0.23 21.15 4.33
C PRO A 663 -1.29 21.18 4.06
N THR A 664 -1.74 22.26 3.43
CA THR A 664 -3.14 22.43 2.99
C THR A 664 -3.38 21.87 1.60
N VAL A 665 -2.32 21.79 0.79
CA VAL A 665 -2.34 21.21 -0.56
C VAL A 665 -1.34 20.06 -0.60
N ILE A 666 -1.79 18.91 -1.08
CA ILE A 666 -0.91 17.76 -1.33
C ILE A 666 -0.68 17.68 -2.85
N THR A 667 0.58 17.58 -3.24
CA THR A 667 1.00 17.36 -4.63
C THR A 667 1.87 16.12 -4.75
N GLY A 668 2.06 15.63 -5.95
CA GLY A 668 2.92 14.49 -6.24
C GLY A 668 3.05 14.25 -7.73
N ASP A 669 3.87 13.29 -8.11
CA ASP A 669 4.04 12.91 -9.51
C ASP A 669 2.87 12.05 -10.03
N MET A 670 2.99 11.56 -11.27
CA MET A 670 1.97 10.71 -11.90
C MET A 670 1.66 9.41 -11.14
N HIS A 671 2.59 8.93 -10.31
CA HIS A 671 2.39 7.71 -9.51
C HIS A 671 1.48 7.94 -8.31
N SER A 672 1.30 9.19 -7.92
CA SER A 672 0.39 9.63 -6.85
C SER A 672 -1.05 9.83 -7.34
N VAL A 673 -1.28 9.89 -8.66
CA VAL A 673 -2.60 10.22 -9.25
C VAL A 673 -3.58 9.06 -9.06
N ASN A 674 -4.62 9.32 -8.29
CA ASN A 674 -5.76 8.43 -8.10
C ASN A 674 -7.02 9.27 -7.90
N LYS A 675 -8.11 8.95 -8.60
CA LYS A 675 -9.37 9.72 -8.50
C LYS A 675 -9.94 9.73 -7.07
N ALA A 676 -9.80 8.63 -6.32
CA ALA A 676 -10.22 8.56 -4.93
C ALA A 676 -9.49 9.56 -4.02
N ASN A 677 -8.21 9.85 -4.29
CA ASN A 677 -7.41 10.78 -3.48
C ASN A 677 -7.97 12.21 -3.54
N PHE A 678 -8.55 12.64 -4.67
CA PHE A 678 -9.22 13.94 -4.76
C PHE A 678 -10.39 14.01 -3.78
N ALA A 679 -11.25 12.99 -3.76
CA ALA A 679 -12.40 12.95 -2.87
C ALA A 679 -12.01 12.78 -1.40
N ILE A 680 -11.05 11.89 -1.10
CA ILE A 680 -10.59 11.64 0.28
C ILE A 680 -9.95 12.90 0.85
N LEU A 681 -8.97 13.50 0.16
CA LEU A 681 -8.28 14.69 0.66
C LEU A 681 -9.23 15.87 0.81
N HIS A 682 -10.17 16.06 -0.15
CA HIS A 682 -11.22 17.04 -0.02
C HIS A 682 -12.09 16.76 1.23
N GLY A 683 -12.41 15.48 1.51
CA GLY A 683 -13.11 15.04 2.71
C GLY A 683 -12.45 15.49 4.01
N PHE A 684 -11.14 15.68 3.99
CA PHE A 684 -10.34 16.15 5.13
C PHE A 684 -9.92 17.63 5.02
N GLY A 685 -10.60 18.42 4.17
CA GLY A 685 -10.34 19.85 4.02
C GLY A 685 -9.00 20.18 3.33
N ARG A 686 -8.42 19.23 2.59
CA ARG A 686 -7.17 19.40 1.85
C ARG A 686 -7.41 19.37 0.34
N ARG A 687 -6.61 20.10 -0.41
CA ARG A 687 -6.62 20.04 -1.87
C ARG A 687 -5.61 19.02 -2.37
N PHE A 688 -5.91 18.37 -3.49
CA PHE A 688 -4.98 17.44 -4.16
C PHE A 688 -4.66 17.98 -5.55
N GLU A 689 -3.42 18.39 -5.77
CA GLU A 689 -2.94 19.00 -7.02
C GLU A 689 -1.74 18.22 -7.59
N PRO A 690 -1.96 16.97 -8.05
CA PRO A 690 -0.89 16.15 -8.58
C PRO A 690 -0.50 16.54 -10.00
N ARG A 691 0.73 16.21 -10.40
CA ARG A 691 1.20 16.41 -11.76
C ARG A 691 0.71 15.33 -12.70
N PHE A 692 0.00 15.73 -13.77
CA PHE A 692 -0.40 14.84 -14.85
C PHE A 692 0.68 14.76 -15.93
N THR A 693 0.90 13.57 -16.53
CA THR A 693 1.88 13.36 -17.61
C THR A 693 1.24 13.21 -18.97
N ASP A 694 0.03 12.70 -19.05
CA ASP A 694 -0.72 12.50 -20.30
C ASP A 694 -1.97 13.40 -20.25
N LEU A 695 -1.78 14.68 -20.62
CA LEU A 695 -2.87 15.64 -20.63
C LEU A 695 -3.98 15.25 -21.60
N GLU A 696 -3.66 14.72 -22.76
CA GLU A 696 -4.67 14.30 -23.75
C GLU A 696 -5.60 13.23 -23.17
N ALA A 697 -5.01 12.21 -22.51
CA ALA A 697 -5.81 11.16 -21.88
C ALA A 697 -6.66 11.71 -20.70
N GLN A 698 -6.17 12.70 -19.97
CA GLN A 698 -6.92 13.32 -18.88
C GLN A 698 -8.07 14.19 -19.39
N LEU A 699 -7.84 14.99 -20.44
CA LEU A 699 -8.88 15.82 -21.06
C LEU A 699 -10.06 14.98 -21.55
N LYS A 700 -9.82 13.76 -22.06
CA LYS A 700 -10.85 12.80 -22.47
C LYS A 700 -11.63 12.18 -21.29
N GLN A 701 -11.39 12.61 -20.06
CA GLN A 701 -12.04 12.11 -18.84
C GLN A 701 -12.63 13.24 -17.98
N LEU A 702 -12.70 14.46 -18.51
CA LEU A 702 -13.24 15.60 -17.77
C LEU A 702 -14.77 15.63 -17.89
N TYR A 703 -15.44 15.74 -16.74
CA TYR A 703 -16.88 15.92 -16.63
C TYR A 703 -17.18 17.28 -16.00
N CYS A 704 -18.23 17.93 -16.42
CA CYS A 704 -18.76 19.15 -15.80
C CYS A 704 -19.89 18.80 -14.82
N ALA A 705 -20.22 19.76 -13.94
CA ALA A 705 -21.35 19.64 -13.03
C ALA A 705 -22.65 20.21 -13.65
N ASP A 706 -22.51 21.22 -14.52
CA ASP A 706 -23.58 21.87 -15.25
C ASP A 706 -23.87 21.22 -16.61
N ASP A 707 -24.80 21.79 -17.35
CA ASP A 707 -25.09 21.37 -18.73
C ASP A 707 -23.84 21.50 -19.61
N PRO A 708 -23.37 20.42 -20.27
CA PRO A 708 -22.25 20.45 -21.19
C PRO A 708 -22.37 21.50 -22.33
N ALA A 709 -23.59 21.85 -22.71
CA ALA A 709 -23.84 22.87 -23.73
C ALA A 709 -23.26 24.26 -23.39
N LEU A 710 -23.14 24.58 -22.10
CA LEU A 710 -22.52 25.81 -21.63
C LEU A 710 -21.02 25.93 -22.01
N TYR A 711 -20.38 24.81 -22.30
CA TYR A 711 -18.95 24.73 -22.60
C TYR A 711 -18.62 24.50 -24.09
N GLU A 712 -19.63 24.53 -24.99
CA GLU A 712 -19.42 24.24 -26.43
C GLU A 712 -18.40 25.20 -27.07
N LYS A 713 -18.35 26.46 -26.60
CA LYS A 713 -17.40 27.48 -27.08
C LYS A 713 -16.03 27.39 -26.42
N CYS A 714 -15.81 26.49 -25.48
CA CYS A 714 -14.52 26.32 -24.82
C CYS A 714 -13.54 25.53 -25.70
N LEU A 715 -12.24 25.79 -25.57
CA LEU A 715 -11.20 25.00 -26.22
C LEU A 715 -11.11 23.62 -25.58
N VAL A 716 -11.11 23.56 -24.25
CA VAL A 716 -11.21 22.33 -23.48
C VAL A 716 -12.67 22.12 -23.10
N ARG A 717 -13.27 21.04 -23.57
CA ARG A 717 -14.70 20.72 -23.37
C ARG A 717 -14.86 19.51 -22.46
N PRO A 718 -15.93 19.45 -21.65
CA PRO A 718 -16.26 18.25 -20.90
C PRO A 718 -16.79 17.18 -21.86
N ILE A 719 -16.59 15.89 -21.49
CA ILE A 719 -17.14 14.75 -22.25
C ILE A 719 -18.50 14.31 -21.77
N GLY A 720 -18.99 14.85 -20.67
CA GLY A 720 -20.27 14.54 -20.07
C GLY A 720 -20.51 15.28 -18.78
N GLN A 721 -21.65 15.01 -18.16
CA GLN A 721 -22.09 15.62 -16.91
C GLN A 721 -21.94 14.65 -15.75
N ILE A 722 -21.60 15.15 -14.56
CA ILE A 722 -21.54 14.41 -13.32
C ILE A 722 -22.95 14.08 -12.84
N ASP A 723 -23.19 12.83 -12.49
CA ASP A 723 -24.45 12.43 -11.83
C ASP A 723 -24.45 12.91 -10.37
N ARG A 724 -24.98 14.10 -10.17
CA ARG A 724 -25.09 14.75 -8.88
C ARG A 724 -26.01 13.97 -7.92
N GLN A 725 -27.10 13.36 -8.44
CA GLN A 725 -28.04 12.61 -7.62
C GLN A 725 -27.42 11.35 -7.05
N ALA A 726 -26.54 10.68 -7.80
CA ALA A 726 -25.76 9.55 -7.29
C ALA A 726 -24.89 9.94 -6.08
N ILE A 727 -24.24 11.11 -6.11
CA ILE A 727 -23.45 11.60 -4.98
C ILE A 727 -24.33 11.87 -3.75
N VAL A 728 -25.51 12.49 -3.96
CA VAL A 728 -26.46 12.76 -2.87
C VAL A 728 -26.95 11.47 -2.22
N ASN A 729 -27.29 10.48 -3.04
CA ASN A 729 -27.80 9.17 -2.58
C ASN A 729 -26.74 8.40 -1.76
N GLU A 730 -25.45 8.53 -2.13
CA GLU A 730 -24.35 7.83 -1.47
C GLU A 730 -23.73 8.62 -0.30
N LYS A 731 -24.26 9.79 0.05
CA LYS A 731 -23.70 10.65 1.12
C LYS A 731 -23.48 9.90 2.44
N ALA A 732 -24.41 9.04 2.81
CA ALA A 732 -24.31 8.28 4.05
C ALA A 732 -23.07 7.35 4.08
N HIS A 733 -22.77 6.70 2.95
CA HIS A 733 -21.61 5.83 2.77
C HIS A 733 -20.30 6.66 2.66
N ILE A 734 -20.34 7.79 1.94
CA ILE A 734 -19.19 8.70 1.85
C ILE A 734 -18.78 9.17 3.25
N ASP A 735 -19.73 9.61 4.07
CA ASP A 735 -19.48 10.04 5.44
C ASP A 735 -18.94 8.91 6.32
N GLN A 736 -19.45 7.70 6.13
CA GLN A 736 -18.97 6.53 6.86
C GLN A 736 -17.50 6.20 6.50
N ILE A 737 -17.13 6.32 5.23
CA ILE A 737 -15.75 6.14 4.77
C ILE A 737 -14.85 7.24 5.36
N VAL A 738 -15.28 8.51 5.30
CA VAL A 738 -14.52 9.63 5.86
C VAL A 738 -14.32 9.47 7.36
N ALA A 739 -15.38 9.13 8.10
CA ALA A 739 -15.30 8.85 9.54
C ALA A 739 -14.32 7.70 9.84
N THR A 740 -14.36 6.63 9.05
CA THR A 740 -13.46 5.49 9.22
C THR A 740 -12.01 5.85 8.99
N LEU A 741 -11.72 6.68 7.99
CA LEU A 741 -10.36 7.13 7.70
C LEU A 741 -9.84 8.13 8.75
N GLY A 742 -10.74 8.81 9.46
CA GLY A 742 -10.41 9.78 10.50
C GLY A 742 -10.10 9.17 11.88
N LEU A 743 -10.44 7.90 12.07
CA LEU A 743 -10.12 7.12 13.28
C LEU A 743 -8.72 6.51 13.19
#